data_71ede1e698cfa1bb70c37b94490f324c
#
_entry.id   71ede1e698cfa1bb70c37b94490f324c
#
_cell.length_a   1.000
_cell.length_b   1.000
_cell.length_c   1.000
_cell.angle_alpha   90.00
_cell.angle_beta   90.00
_cell.angle_gamma   90.00
#
_symmetry.space_group_name_H-M   'P 1'
#
loop_
_entity.id
_entity.type
_entity.pdbx_description
1 polymer ?
#
loop_
_entity_poly.entity_id
_entity_poly.type
_entity_poly.pdbx_seq_one_letter_code
_entity_poly.pdbx_strand_id
1 'polypeptide(L)'
;MNDLIPPQEDDKGSVRLEPFSRALSERYLAYALSTITSRSLPDARDGLKPVHRRLVYAMRELGLNPAAAFKKCARVVGDVMGKYHPHGDQAIYDAMARLAQDFAVRYPLVDGQGNFGNIDGDNPAAMRYTEARLTAVAEALLSGIEEDAIDFRETYDGEGKEPIVLPSAFPNLLANGAQGIAVGMATNIPPHNVDELCEALLLLVKRRTTSLDQILDLVPGPDFPTGGILCESPEVVREAYRTGRGAVRLRARWEKEDLPRGQWQIVVTEIPYQVSKSRLIEKTAQLLEEKKVFLLGDIQDESAEDVRIVLTPKSRSVDSRQMMEQLFKLTEFETRISINLNALDGEGSPRVMDLRELLEIFLTHRREVLLRRSQHRLNAIARRLEILKGYMVVYLNLDEVIRIVREEDDPKSKLIETFNLSELQADSILNMRLRSLRKLEELEIKKEIADLEEEQSGLQDLVGDTDKQWRKVGAEIRDMRKTFGKDTALGRRRTSIQGPPAEIDIPRAADIEKEPITVVCSTEGWLRAMKGHLEPETELKYREGDSERFRFYAQTTDRILALASDGRVFTLDASKLPGGRGSGEPIRLQADIAADAEIVELIPAPQDGRVLVASSDGRGFLAPVESLTAQTRTGRMVLNITPPSKAALMRIVPKDSDSIAVVGENRRLLIFPLDELPEMGRGKGVILQRYKNAEMSDALAFKLTNGLKWRTGDRIRHETDLTSWCGKRAAAGSPPPFGFPKPPKFDAGLD
;
A
#
# COMPACT_ATOMS: atom_id res chain seq x y z
N MET A 1 -53.38 -5.68 -6.82
CA MET A 1 -54.36 -4.64 -7.11
C MET A 1 -53.66 -3.32 -7.20
N ASN A 2 -53.39 -2.88 -8.41
CA ASN A 2 -52.73 -1.60 -8.69
C ASN A 2 -53.85 -0.66 -9.19
N ASP A 3 -54.43 0.13 -8.28
CA ASP A 3 -55.31 1.20 -8.67
C ASP A 3 -54.47 2.35 -9.24
N LEU A 4 -54.53 2.46 -10.56
CA LEU A 4 -54.04 3.60 -11.32
C LEU A 4 -54.97 4.77 -11.07
N ILE A 5 -54.53 5.78 -10.33
CA ILE A 5 -55.23 7.07 -10.22
C ILE A 5 -55.01 7.81 -11.55
N PRO A 6 -56.08 8.20 -12.28
CA PRO A 6 -55.93 8.96 -13.52
C PRO A 6 -55.42 10.37 -13.24
N PRO A 7 -54.65 10.98 -14.18
CA PRO A 7 -54.13 12.33 -14.02
C PRO A 7 -55.24 13.35 -14.02
N GLN A 8 -55.22 14.25 -13.02
CA GLN A 8 -56.08 15.47 -13.07
C GLN A 8 -55.36 16.48 -14.00
N GLU A 9 -56.11 16.93 -15.01
CA GLU A 9 -55.70 18.05 -15.87
C GLU A 9 -55.88 19.35 -15.08
N ASP A 10 -54.78 19.89 -14.59
CA ASP A 10 -54.66 21.29 -14.16
C ASP A 10 -53.59 21.98 -14.98
N ASP A 11 -53.85 23.17 -15.41
CA ASP A 11 -53.16 24.04 -16.39
C ASP A 11 -51.74 24.50 -15.98
N LYS A 12 -51.04 23.74 -15.14
CA LYS A 12 -49.67 23.93 -14.72
C LYS A 12 -48.91 22.59 -14.71
N GLY A 13 -48.56 22.09 -15.89
CA GLY A 13 -47.70 20.94 -16.05
C GLY A 13 -48.26 19.61 -15.50
N SER A 14 -48.35 18.59 -16.32
CA SER A 14 -48.88 17.27 -15.88
C SER A 14 -48.02 16.66 -14.79
N VAL A 15 -48.52 16.54 -13.55
CA VAL A 15 -47.88 15.81 -12.47
C VAL A 15 -48.07 14.31 -12.73
N ARG A 16 -46.99 13.63 -13.05
CA ARG A 16 -46.95 12.19 -13.24
C ARG A 16 -46.57 11.51 -11.93
N LEU A 17 -47.46 10.70 -11.36
CA LEU A 17 -47.17 9.87 -10.19
C LEU A 17 -46.40 8.63 -10.63
N GLU A 18 -45.20 8.46 -10.08
CA GLU A 18 -44.33 7.31 -10.35
C GLU A 18 -43.95 6.63 -9.03
N PRO A 19 -43.94 5.26 -8.97
CA PRO A 19 -43.49 4.55 -7.78
C PRO A 19 -42.05 4.97 -7.42
N PHE A 20 -41.82 5.33 -6.16
CA PHE A 20 -40.53 5.79 -5.68
C PHE A 20 -39.40 4.79 -5.99
N SER A 21 -39.68 3.48 -5.85
CA SER A 21 -38.71 2.42 -6.16
C SER A 21 -38.27 2.43 -7.64
N ARG A 22 -39.21 2.71 -8.56
CA ARG A 22 -38.89 2.78 -10.00
C ARG A 22 -38.12 4.04 -10.33
N ALA A 23 -38.58 5.20 -9.86
CA ALA A 23 -37.90 6.47 -10.07
C ALA A 23 -36.47 6.45 -9.47
N LEU A 24 -36.30 5.84 -8.28
CA LEU A 24 -34.98 5.66 -7.66
C LEU A 24 -34.09 4.74 -8.50
N SER A 25 -34.60 3.59 -8.95
CA SER A 25 -33.84 2.63 -9.74
C SER A 25 -33.38 3.21 -11.08
N GLU A 26 -34.27 3.92 -11.80
CA GLU A 26 -33.91 4.54 -13.09
C GLU A 26 -32.87 5.66 -12.92
N ARG A 27 -33.04 6.52 -11.93
CA ARG A 27 -32.10 7.60 -11.64
C ARG A 27 -30.75 7.06 -11.14
N TYR A 28 -30.77 6.03 -10.29
CA TYR A 28 -29.55 5.39 -9.81
C TYR A 28 -28.81 4.67 -10.94
N LEU A 29 -29.52 4.01 -11.85
CA LEU A 29 -28.91 3.39 -13.03
C LEU A 29 -28.28 4.45 -13.94
N ALA A 30 -28.96 5.55 -14.22
CA ALA A 30 -28.43 6.66 -15.01
C ALA A 30 -27.19 7.27 -14.36
N TYR A 31 -27.21 7.48 -13.03
CA TYR A 31 -26.04 7.93 -12.28
C TYR A 31 -24.89 6.92 -12.34
N ALA A 32 -25.19 5.63 -12.14
CA ALA A 32 -24.18 4.58 -12.19
C ALA A 32 -23.51 4.52 -13.58
N LEU A 33 -24.30 4.50 -14.65
CA LEU A 33 -23.79 4.52 -16.02
C LEU A 33 -22.93 5.76 -16.29
N SER A 34 -23.39 6.95 -15.94
CA SER A 34 -22.62 8.17 -16.07
C SER A 34 -21.32 8.12 -15.29
N THR A 35 -21.32 7.60 -14.06
CA THR A 35 -20.12 7.48 -13.25
C THR A 35 -19.14 6.48 -13.85
N ILE A 36 -19.61 5.39 -14.43
CA ILE A 36 -18.79 4.37 -15.08
C ILE A 36 -18.15 4.92 -16.36
N THR A 37 -18.99 5.38 -17.31
CA THR A 37 -18.54 5.71 -18.68
C THR A 37 -17.95 7.11 -18.81
N SER A 38 -18.44 8.08 -18.01
CA SER A 38 -18.09 9.50 -18.17
C SER A 38 -17.21 10.06 -17.05
N ARG A 39 -16.75 9.24 -16.10
CA ARG A 39 -15.93 9.73 -14.97
C ARG A 39 -14.79 8.81 -14.58
N SER A 40 -15.07 7.52 -14.29
CA SER A 40 -14.16 6.70 -13.50
C SER A 40 -13.28 5.76 -14.32
N LEU A 41 -13.82 5.17 -15.40
CA LEU A 41 -13.07 4.23 -16.22
C LEU A 41 -12.32 4.93 -17.36
N PRO A 42 -11.10 4.48 -17.69
CA PRO A 42 -10.38 4.94 -18.86
C PRO A 42 -10.93 4.28 -20.13
N ASP A 43 -10.79 4.95 -21.27
CA ASP A 43 -10.99 4.33 -22.58
C ASP A 43 -9.76 3.50 -22.97
N ALA A 44 -9.98 2.28 -23.43
CA ALA A 44 -8.86 1.36 -23.78
C ALA A 44 -8.02 1.85 -24.97
N ARG A 45 -8.56 2.73 -25.82
CA ARG A 45 -7.89 3.27 -27.00
C ARG A 45 -6.82 4.31 -26.67
N ASP A 46 -7.13 5.25 -25.73
CA ASP A 46 -6.21 6.35 -25.37
C ASP A 46 -5.77 6.35 -23.90
N GLY A 47 -6.33 5.47 -23.07
CA GLY A 47 -5.98 5.33 -21.67
C GLY A 47 -6.41 6.50 -20.77
N LEU A 48 -7.26 7.38 -21.26
CA LEU A 48 -7.63 8.60 -20.55
C LEU A 48 -9.07 8.54 -20.01
N LYS A 49 -9.23 9.10 -18.83
CA LYS A 49 -10.56 9.48 -18.33
C LYS A 49 -10.99 10.79 -18.99
N PRO A 50 -12.30 11.10 -19.04
CA PRO A 50 -12.78 12.32 -19.68
C PRO A 50 -12.10 13.60 -19.18
N VAL A 51 -11.84 13.75 -17.87
CA VAL A 51 -11.17 14.93 -17.34
C VAL A 51 -9.73 15.07 -17.87
N HIS A 52 -8.97 13.96 -17.96
CA HIS A 52 -7.61 13.97 -18.49
C HIS A 52 -7.58 14.28 -19.99
N ARG A 53 -8.49 13.69 -20.75
CA ARG A 53 -8.62 13.94 -22.21
C ARG A 53 -8.96 15.40 -22.47
N ARG A 54 -9.92 15.97 -21.77
CA ARG A 54 -10.30 17.38 -21.88
C ARG A 54 -9.17 18.31 -21.49
N LEU A 55 -8.40 17.96 -20.46
CA LEU A 55 -7.24 18.74 -20.01
C LEU A 55 -6.16 18.77 -21.10
N VAL A 56 -5.74 17.63 -21.62
CA VAL A 56 -4.70 17.52 -22.64
C VAL A 56 -5.16 18.24 -23.93
N TYR A 57 -6.43 18.07 -24.31
CA TYR A 57 -7.00 18.77 -25.48
C TYR A 57 -7.05 20.29 -25.28
N ALA A 58 -7.50 20.78 -24.14
CA ALA A 58 -7.53 22.21 -23.84
C ALA A 58 -6.11 22.82 -23.83
N MET A 59 -5.12 22.12 -23.29
CA MET A 59 -3.73 22.58 -23.33
C MET A 59 -3.20 22.73 -24.77
N ARG A 60 -3.59 21.80 -25.66
CA ARG A 60 -3.28 21.90 -27.09
C ARG A 60 -3.95 23.13 -27.72
N GLU A 61 -5.24 23.34 -27.50
CA GLU A 61 -5.98 24.50 -28.02
C GLU A 61 -5.37 25.84 -27.53
N LEU A 62 -4.79 25.84 -26.33
CA LEU A 62 -4.03 26.98 -25.78
C LEU A 62 -2.62 27.13 -26.39
N GLY A 63 -2.21 26.22 -27.30
CA GLY A 63 -0.89 26.24 -27.94
C GLY A 63 0.25 25.86 -27.00
N LEU A 64 0.00 25.06 -25.97
CA LEU A 64 0.98 24.65 -24.94
C LEU A 64 1.75 23.39 -25.37
N ASN A 65 2.32 23.37 -26.58
CA ASN A 65 3.16 22.27 -27.02
C ASN A 65 4.50 22.23 -26.24
N PRO A 66 5.30 21.16 -26.35
CA PRO A 66 6.54 21.02 -25.57
C PRO A 66 7.57 22.14 -25.79
N ALA A 67 7.56 22.79 -26.93
CA ALA A 67 8.44 23.91 -27.24
C ALA A 67 7.88 25.29 -26.83
N ALA A 68 6.61 25.36 -26.42
CA ALA A 68 5.96 26.60 -26.03
C ALA A 68 6.42 27.10 -24.65
N ALA A 69 6.22 28.38 -24.37
CA ALA A 69 6.38 28.93 -23.04
C ALA A 69 5.31 28.36 -22.10
N PHE A 70 5.69 28.18 -20.82
CA PHE A 70 4.76 27.78 -19.77
C PHE A 70 3.65 28.82 -19.57
N LYS A 71 2.46 28.35 -19.22
CA LYS A 71 1.35 29.20 -18.77
C LYS A 71 0.88 28.80 -17.38
N LYS A 72 0.34 29.78 -16.62
CA LYS A 72 -0.24 29.52 -15.30
C LYS A 72 -1.29 28.42 -15.34
N CYS A 73 -1.20 27.48 -14.40
CA CYS A 73 -2.17 26.38 -14.28
C CYS A 73 -3.59 26.90 -14.10
N ALA A 74 -3.78 28.03 -13.39
CA ALA A 74 -5.08 28.66 -13.25
C ALA A 74 -5.72 29.04 -14.60
N ARG A 75 -4.93 29.41 -15.62
CA ARG A 75 -5.44 29.68 -16.96
C ARG A 75 -5.95 28.39 -17.61
N VAL A 76 -5.16 27.32 -17.54
CA VAL A 76 -5.54 26.02 -18.11
C VAL A 76 -6.80 25.49 -17.44
N VAL A 77 -6.85 25.50 -16.09
CA VAL A 77 -8.02 25.06 -15.31
C VAL A 77 -9.26 25.85 -15.67
N GLY A 78 -9.13 27.18 -15.82
CA GLY A 78 -10.25 28.06 -16.20
C GLY A 78 -10.81 27.72 -17.59
N ASP A 79 -9.95 27.48 -18.59
CA ASP A 79 -10.40 27.06 -19.93
C ASP A 79 -11.05 25.69 -19.93
N VAL A 80 -10.48 24.71 -19.19
CA VAL A 80 -11.07 23.35 -19.07
C VAL A 80 -12.44 23.42 -18.42
N MET A 81 -12.56 24.13 -17.31
CA MET A 81 -13.82 24.25 -16.55
C MET A 81 -14.89 24.99 -17.39
N GLY A 82 -14.50 26.08 -18.05
CA GLY A 82 -15.43 26.92 -18.78
C GLY A 82 -15.95 26.29 -20.08
N LYS A 83 -15.13 25.49 -20.78
CA LYS A 83 -15.46 24.98 -22.12
C LYS A 83 -15.80 23.49 -22.18
N TYR A 84 -15.18 22.67 -21.32
CA TYR A 84 -15.22 21.22 -21.50
C TYR A 84 -15.71 20.46 -20.28
N HIS A 85 -15.38 20.90 -19.05
CA HIS A 85 -15.58 20.09 -17.85
C HIS A 85 -16.26 20.89 -16.72
N PRO A 86 -17.61 20.89 -16.64
CA PRO A 86 -18.37 21.72 -15.70
C PRO A 86 -18.34 21.15 -14.28
N HIS A 87 -17.14 21.06 -13.69
CA HIS A 87 -16.90 20.55 -12.33
C HIS A 87 -15.94 21.49 -11.59
N GLY A 88 -15.73 21.26 -10.28
CA GLY A 88 -14.88 22.10 -9.45
C GLY A 88 -13.43 22.24 -9.98
N ASP A 89 -12.89 23.43 -9.91
CA ASP A 89 -11.56 23.81 -10.35
C ASP A 89 -10.44 23.01 -9.64
N GLN A 90 -10.61 22.71 -8.36
CA GLN A 90 -9.66 21.93 -7.59
C GLN A 90 -9.50 20.50 -8.16
N ALA A 91 -10.60 19.85 -8.53
CA ALA A 91 -10.55 18.50 -9.11
C ALA A 91 -9.81 18.47 -10.46
N ILE A 92 -9.96 19.52 -11.27
CA ILE A 92 -9.25 19.67 -12.54
C ILE A 92 -7.77 19.92 -12.29
N TYR A 93 -7.44 20.78 -11.30
CA TYR A 93 -6.07 21.07 -10.94
C TYR A 93 -5.35 19.83 -10.37
N ASP A 94 -6.00 19.09 -9.49
CA ASP A 94 -5.43 17.85 -8.91
C ASP A 94 -5.16 16.79 -10.00
N ALA A 95 -6.07 16.68 -10.98
CA ALA A 95 -5.84 15.81 -12.13
C ALA A 95 -4.63 16.26 -12.96
N MET A 96 -4.50 17.56 -13.22
CA MET A 96 -3.35 18.13 -13.94
C MET A 96 -2.05 17.93 -13.17
N ALA A 97 -2.05 18.20 -11.87
CA ALA A 97 -0.89 18.03 -11.01
C ALA A 97 -0.40 16.58 -11.03
N ARG A 98 -1.34 15.62 -10.92
CA ARG A 98 -0.99 14.21 -10.98
C ARG A 98 -0.36 13.80 -12.31
N LEU A 99 -0.81 14.37 -13.44
CA LEU A 99 -0.21 14.12 -14.76
C LEU A 99 1.20 14.71 -14.93
N ALA A 100 1.60 15.62 -14.04
CA ALA A 100 2.94 16.23 -14.02
C ALA A 100 3.91 15.54 -13.04
N GLN A 101 3.41 14.71 -12.10
CA GLN A 101 4.22 14.06 -11.07
C GLN A 101 4.93 12.82 -11.64
N ASP A 102 6.26 12.84 -11.68
CA ASP A 102 7.09 11.74 -12.18
C ASP A 102 7.16 10.53 -11.25
N PHE A 103 6.74 10.68 -9.99
CA PHE A 103 6.54 9.61 -9.02
C PHE A 103 5.11 9.01 -9.05
N ALA A 104 4.15 9.69 -9.70
CA ALA A 104 2.76 9.24 -9.80
C ALA A 104 2.43 8.61 -11.16
N VAL A 105 3.01 9.11 -12.26
CA VAL A 105 2.84 8.57 -13.62
C VAL A 105 4.19 8.19 -14.23
N ARG A 106 4.21 7.07 -14.95
CA ARG A 106 5.45 6.53 -15.51
C ARG A 106 5.98 7.38 -16.68
N TYR A 107 5.07 7.95 -17.46
CA TYR A 107 5.34 8.82 -18.61
C TYR A 107 4.48 10.08 -18.47
N PRO A 108 4.96 11.13 -17.80
CA PRO A 108 4.19 12.36 -17.58
C PRO A 108 3.62 12.96 -18.86
N LEU A 109 2.38 13.44 -18.79
CA LEU A 109 1.70 14.11 -19.91
C LEU A 109 1.80 15.64 -19.79
N VAL A 110 2.03 16.14 -18.57
CA VAL A 110 2.19 17.53 -18.27
C VAL A 110 3.63 17.80 -17.82
N ASP A 111 4.26 18.80 -18.41
CA ASP A 111 5.52 19.37 -17.95
C ASP A 111 5.20 20.54 -17.05
N GLY A 112 5.51 20.40 -15.75
CA GLY A 112 5.17 21.35 -14.70
C GLY A 112 6.37 22.18 -14.26
N GLN A 113 6.15 23.50 -14.06
CA GLN A 113 7.12 24.39 -13.45
C GLN A 113 6.60 24.93 -12.12
N GLY A 114 7.36 24.74 -11.04
CA GLY A 114 6.97 25.06 -9.68
C GLY A 114 6.73 23.82 -8.84
N ASN A 115 6.08 23.98 -7.69
CA ASN A 115 5.83 22.85 -6.77
C ASN A 115 4.51 22.14 -7.14
N PHE A 116 4.64 20.93 -7.71
CA PHE A 116 3.54 20.02 -8.01
C PHE A 116 3.36 18.91 -6.98
N GLY A 117 3.86 19.10 -5.76
CA GLY A 117 3.91 18.07 -4.72
C GLY A 117 5.17 17.22 -4.81
N ASN A 118 5.34 16.32 -3.84
CA ASN A 118 6.51 15.46 -3.74
C ASN A 118 6.15 14.06 -3.25
N ILE A 119 7.14 13.18 -3.21
CA ILE A 119 6.99 11.79 -2.75
C ILE A 119 6.75 11.70 -1.24
N ASP A 120 7.00 12.77 -0.48
CA ASP A 120 6.68 12.87 0.95
C ASP A 120 5.17 12.97 1.22
N GLY A 121 4.40 13.30 0.19
CA GLY A 121 2.96 13.44 0.27
C GLY A 121 2.51 14.88 0.45
N ASP A 122 3.39 15.86 0.25
CA ASP A 122 3.04 17.28 0.22
C ASP A 122 2.15 17.58 -0.98
N ASN A 123 1.15 18.43 -0.75
CA ASN A 123 0.24 18.88 -1.79
C ASN A 123 0.92 19.83 -2.78
N PRO A 124 0.46 19.90 -4.04
CA PRO A 124 0.87 20.93 -4.97
C PRO A 124 0.60 22.32 -4.43
N ALA A 125 1.45 23.28 -4.80
CA ALA A 125 1.18 24.69 -4.55
C ALA A 125 -0.09 25.14 -5.30
N ALA A 126 -0.73 26.22 -4.84
CA ALA A 126 -1.94 26.73 -5.49
C ALA A 126 -1.71 27.04 -6.98
N MET A 127 -2.69 26.76 -7.83
CA MET A 127 -2.62 26.84 -9.31
C MET A 127 -2.22 28.22 -9.86
N ARG A 128 -2.32 29.27 -9.06
CA ARG A 128 -1.85 30.62 -9.41
C ARG A 128 -0.32 30.76 -9.38
N TYR A 129 0.39 29.87 -8.69
CA TYR A 129 1.86 29.88 -8.61
C TYR A 129 2.51 28.92 -9.60
N THR A 130 1.87 27.79 -9.88
CA THR A 130 2.39 26.76 -10.78
C THR A 130 2.10 27.08 -12.24
N GLU A 131 2.95 26.56 -13.13
CA GLU A 131 2.86 26.73 -14.57
C GLU A 131 2.99 25.38 -15.25
N ALA A 132 2.39 25.23 -16.44
CA ALA A 132 2.36 23.96 -17.15
C ALA A 132 2.42 24.13 -18.67
N ARG A 133 2.89 23.06 -19.34
CA ARG A 133 2.80 22.83 -20.78
C ARG A 133 2.72 21.30 -21.04
N LEU A 134 2.47 20.90 -22.26
CA LEU A 134 2.45 19.48 -22.65
C LEU A 134 3.86 18.90 -22.75
N THR A 135 3.97 17.61 -22.53
CA THR A 135 5.17 16.81 -22.81
C THR A 135 5.15 16.25 -24.23
N ALA A 136 6.28 15.72 -24.70
CA ALA A 136 6.36 14.98 -25.97
C ALA A 136 5.45 13.74 -26.01
N VAL A 137 5.20 13.10 -24.85
CA VAL A 137 4.27 11.96 -24.74
C VAL A 137 2.83 12.43 -25.00
N ALA A 138 2.42 13.55 -24.41
CA ALA A 138 1.10 14.13 -24.67
C ALA A 138 0.93 14.58 -26.11
N GLU A 139 1.99 15.13 -26.73
CA GLU A 139 1.98 15.50 -28.16
C GLU A 139 1.79 14.25 -29.05
N ALA A 140 2.42 13.12 -28.70
CA ALA A 140 2.20 11.85 -29.39
C ALA A 140 0.74 11.38 -29.28
N LEU A 141 0.06 11.59 -28.15
CA LEU A 141 -1.37 11.27 -28.02
C LEU A 141 -2.26 12.11 -28.93
N LEU A 142 -1.88 13.36 -29.18
CA LEU A 142 -2.64 14.33 -29.98
C LEU A 142 -2.30 14.30 -31.48
N SER A 143 -1.25 13.58 -31.88
CA SER A 143 -0.71 13.59 -33.23
C SER A 143 -1.75 13.24 -34.29
N GLY A 144 -2.00 14.17 -35.22
CA GLY A 144 -2.94 14.00 -36.35
C GLY A 144 -4.40 14.30 -35.97
N ILE A 145 -4.70 14.90 -34.82
CA ILE A 145 -6.09 15.20 -34.40
C ILE A 145 -6.82 16.15 -35.37
N GLU A 146 -6.10 17.00 -36.12
CA GLU A 146 -6.65 17.92 -37.12
C GLU A 146 -6.94 17.25 -38.48
N GLU A 147 -6.51 16.00 -38.64
CA GLU A 147 -6.58 15.26 -39.88
C GLU A 147 -7.80 14.32 -39.95
N ASP A 148 -8.91 14.69 -39.32
CA ASP A 148 -10.14 13.88 -39.21
C ASP A 148 -9.88 12.47 -38.66
N ALA A 149 -8.88 12.37 -37.78
CA ALA A 149 -8.39 11.10 -37.25
C ALA A 149 -9.37 10.42 -36.29
N ILE A 150 -10.23 11.18 -35.62
CA ILE A 150 -11.15 10.74 -34.57
C ILE A 150 -12.47 11.51 -34.66
N ASP A 151 -13.48 11.02 -33.90
CA ASP A 151 -14.77 11.70 -33.82
C ASP A 151 -14.78 12.74 -32.70
N PHE A 152 -15.54 13.81 -32.93
CA PHE A 152 -15.82 14.86 -31.99
C PHE A 152 -17.30 14.83 -31.61
N ARG A 153 -17.60 15.28 -30.40
CA ARG A 153 -18.96 15.54 -29.92
C ARG A 153 -19.08 17.00 -29.46
N GLU A 154 -20.29 17.47 -29.32
CA GLU A 154 -20.55 18.79 -28.74
C GLU A 154 -20.08 18.85 -27.28
N THR A 155 -19.60 20.03 -26.87
CA THR A 155 -19.31 20.33 -25.48
C THR A 155 -20.63 20.44 -24.68
N TYR A 156 -20.53 20.46 -23.34
CA TYR A 156 -21.70 20.47 -22.47
C TYR A 156 -22.62 21.69 -22.68
N ASP A 157 -22.09 22.78 -23.18
CA ASP A 157 -22.79 24.05 -23.51
C ASP A 157 -23.27 24.11 -24.98
N GLY A 158 -22.85 23.15 -25.82
CA GLY A 158 -23.16 23.12 -27.24
C GLY A 158 -22.45 24.17 -28.09
N GLU A 159 -21.54 25.00 -27.50
CA GLU A 159 -20.84 26.08 -28.22
C GLU A 159 -19.57 25.59 -28.93
N GLY A 160 -19.02 24.46 -28.54
CA GLY A 160 -17.78 23.91 -29.05
C GLY A 160 -17.84 22.40 -29.31
N LYS A 161 -16.66 21.85 -29.63
CA LYS A 161 -16.48 20.40 -29.84
C LYS A 161 -15.35 19.89 -28.98
N GLU A 162 -15.50 18.68 -28.46
CA GLU A 162 -14.47 17.95 -27.74
C GLU A 162 -14.25 16.57 -28.35
N PRO A 163 -13.01 16.03 -28.34
CA PRO A 163 -12.73 14.70 -28.89
C PRO A 163 -13.35 13.61 -28.00
N ILE A 164 -13.98 12.60 -28.66
CA ILE A 164 -14.50 11.41 -27.96
C ILE A 164 -13.33 10.58 -27.42
N VAL A 165 -12.26 10.46 -28.21
CA VAL A 165 -11.01 9.75 -27.91
C VAL A 165 -9.86 10.50 -28.59
N LEU A 166 -8.62 10.36 -28.12
CA LEU A 166 -7.45 10.94 -28.81
C LEU A 166 -6.91 9.97 -29.86
N PRO A 167 -6.17 10.47 -30.90
CA PRO A 167 -5.52 9.63 -31.92
C PRO A 167 -4.53 8.63 -31.34
N SER A 168 -3.89 8.96 -30.23
CA SER A 168 -3.09 8.08 -29.38
C SER A 168 -1.97 7.30 -30.07
N ALA A 169 -0.95 8.01 -30.57
CA ALA A 169 0.24 7.36 -31.12
C ALA A 169 1.18 6.79 -30.01
N PHE A 170 0.70 6.68 -28.79
CA PHE A 170 1.39 6.14 -27.60
C PHE A 170 0.43 5.24 -26.82
N PRO A 171 0.82 4.03 -26.38
CA PRO A 171 -0.07 3.07 -25.71
C PRO A 171 -0.30 3.46 -24.24
N ASN A 172 -0.91 4.62 -24.02
CA ASN A 172 -0.98 5.30 -22.74
C ASN A 172 -1.68 4.50 -21.64
N LEU A 173 -2.74 3.72 -21.98
CA LEU A 173 -3.44 2.93 -20.97
C LEU A 173 -2.51 1.98 -20.22
N LEU A 174 -1.72 1.21 -20.96
CA LEU A 174 -0.79 0.26 -20.37
C LEU A 174 0.51 0.92 -19.91
N ALA A 175 0.99 1.95 -20.62
CA ALA A 175 2.22 2.64 -20.27
C ALA A 175 2.12 3.41 -18.95
N ASN A 176 1.04 4.15 -18.73
CA ASN A 176 0.81 4.94 -17.52
C ASN A 176 -0.11 4.27 -16.49
N GLY A 177 -0.87 3.27 -16.94
CA GLY A 177 -1.90 2.67 -16.11
C GLY A 177 -3.09 3.60 -15.87
N ALA A 178 -4.05 3.12 -15.11
CA ALA A 178 -5.19 3.90 -14.67
C ALA A 178 -5.80 3.32 -13.39
N GLN A 179 -6.30 4.19 -12.52
CA GLN A 179 -7.03 3.80 -11.31
C GLN A 179 -8.36 4.52 -11.26
N GLY A 180 -9.41 3.84 -10.82
CA GLY A 180 -10.73 4.45 -10.68
C GLY A 180 -11.69 3.58 -9.92
N ILE A 181 -12.60 4.24 -9.22
CA ILE A 181 -13.70 3.59 -8.49
C ILE A 181 -14.99 4.12 -9.07
N ALA A 182 -15.81 3.23 -9.59
CA ALA A 182 -17.15 3.52 -10.10
C ALA A 182 -18.22 2.81 -9.26
N VAL A 183 -19.47 2.94 -9.65
CA VAL A 183 -20.56 2.22 -9.00
C VAL A 183 -20.53 0.75 -9.43
N GLY A 184 -20.33 -0.16 -8.49
CA GLY A 184 -20.30 -1.60 -8.75
C GLY A 184 -19.07 -2.15 -9.45
N MET A 185 -18.12 -1.30 -9.85
CA MET A 185 -16.87 -1.73 -10.50
C MET A 185 -15.71 -0.78 -10.23
N ALA A 186 -14.50 -1.31 -10.35
CA ALA A 186 -13.27 -0.53 -10.18
C ALA A 186 -12.29 -0.90 -11.29
N THR A 187 -11.32 -0.04 -11.51
CA THR A 187 -10.14 -0.31 -12.36
C THR A 187 -8.86 -0.05 -11.59
N ASN A 188 -7.87 -0.88 -11.79
CA ASN A 188 -6.51 -0.66 -11.31
C ASN A 188 -5.53 -1.31 -12.30
N ILE A 189 -5.16 -0.56 -13.31
CA ILE A 189 -4.24 -0.97 -14.36
C ILE A 189 -2.87 -0.42 -13.99
N PRO A 190 -1.88 -1.26 -13.67
CA PRO A 190 -0.55 -0.78 -13.35
C PRO A 190 0.17 -0.24 -14.60
N PRO A 191 1.16 0.66 -14.43
CA PRO A 191 1.99 1.13 -15.53
C PRO A 191 2.98 0.05 -16.01
N HIS A 192 3.37 0.13 -17.29
CA HIS A 192 4.28 -0.81 -17.95
C HIS A 192 5.38 -0.10 -18.71
N ASN A 193 6.45 -0.82 -18.99
CA ASN A 193 7.55 -0.31 -19.80
C ASN A 193 7.15 -0.20 -21.27
N VAL A 194 7.32 0.98 -21.86
CA VAL A 194 6.91 1.25 -23.24
C VAL A 194 7.72 0.46 -24.27
N ASP A 195 9.00 0.16 -24.03
CA ASP A 195 9.83 -0.64 -24.93
C ASP A 195 9.30 -2.07 -25.04
N GLU A 196 8.93 -2.67 -23.90
CA GLU A 196 8.31 -4.00 -23.81
C GLU A 196 6.94 -4.04 -24.50
N LEU A 197 6.12 -3.00 -24.28
CA LEU A 197 4.84 -2.85 -24.96
C LEU A 197 5.02 -2.74 -26.48
N CYS A 198 6.03 -1.98 -26.95
CA CYS A 198 6.35 -1.87 -28.37
C CYS A 198 6.77 -3.21 -28.97
N GLU A 199 7.58 -4.00 -28.27
CA GLU A 199 7.96 -5.35 -28.72
C GLU A 199 6.74 -6.26 -28.86
N ALA A 200 5.85 -6.26 -27.88
CA ALA A 200 4.61 -7.03 -27.90
C ALA A 200 3.68 -6.58 -29.04
N LEU A 201 3.51 -5.26 -29.23
CA LEU A 201 2.73 -4.70 -30.34
C LEU A 201 3.31 -5.07 -31.71
N LEU A 202 4.64 -4.99 -31.89
CA LEU A 202 5.31 -5.38 -33.13
C LEU A 202 5.17 -6.88 -33.41
N LEU A 203 5.20 -7.71 -32.38
CA LEU A 203 4.96 -9.16 -32.52
C LEU A 203 3.52 -9.43 -32.99
N LEU A 204 2.52 -8.75 -32.42
CA LEU A 204 1.11 -8.83 -32.85
C LEU A 204 0.90 -8.30 -34.27
N VAL A 205 1.56 -7.22 -34.67
CA VAL A 205 1.52 -6.71 -36.07
C VAL A 205 2.09 -7.74 -37.04
N LYS A 206 3.21 -8.39 -36.66
CA LYS A 206 3.84 -9.40 -37.51
C LYS A 206 3.02 -10.69 -37.62
N ARG A 207 2.40 -11.12 -36.51
CA ARG A 207 1.64 -12.37 -36.40
C ARG A 207 0.41 -12.17 -35.53
N ARG A 208 -0.73 -11.94 -36.15
CA ARG A 208 -2.03 -11.70 -35.49
C ARG A 208 -2.52 -12.87 -34.62
N THR A 209 -2.05 -14.08 -34.89
CA THR A 209 -2.38 -15.30 -34.15
C THR A 209 -1.44 -15.56 -32.96
N THR A 210 -0.60 -14.60 -32.57
CA THR A 210 0.31 -14.71 -31.43
C THR A 210 -0.48 -15.03 -30.15
N SER A 211 -0.03 -16.04 -29.40
CA SER A 211 -0.68 -16.40 -28.13
C SER A 211 -0.39 -15.37 -27.03
N LEU A 212 -1.26 -15.32 -26.02
CA LEU A 212 -1.03 -14.47 -24.86
C LEU A 212 0.30 -14.81 -24.16
N ASP A 213 0.66 -16.10 -24.07
CA ASP A 213 1.91 -16.51 -23.41
C ASP A 213 3.16 -15.93 -24.09
N GLN A 214 3.16 -15.86 -25.44
CA GLN A 214 4.26 -15.23 -26.19
C GLN A 214 4.34 -13.70 -25.95
N ILE A 215 3.22 -13.05 -25.68
CA ILE A 215 3.18 -11.63 -25.29
C ILE A 215 3.73 -11.46 -23.87
N LEU A 216 3.36 -12.37 -22.94
CA LEU A 216 3.81 -12.33 -21.57
C LEU A 216 5.31 -12.63 -21.40
N ASP A 217 5.96 -13.25 -22.40
CA ASP A 217 7.43 -13.37 -22.44
C ASP A 217 8.12 -12.02 -22.70
N LEU A 218 7.43 -11.09 -23.37
CA LEU A 218 7.94 -9.74 -23.69
C LEU A 218 7.55 -8.70 -22.64
N VAL A 219 6.41 -8.90 -21.96
CA VAL A 219 5.90 -8.00 -20.90
C VAL A 219 5.86 -8.77 -19.58
N PRO A 220 6.98 -8.90 -18.89
CA PRO A 220 7.11 -9.76 -17.72
C PRO A 220 6.41 -9.22 -16.46
N GLY A 221 6.01 -7.96 -16.45
CA GLY A 221 5.31 -7.34 -15.34
C GLY A 221 5.27 -5.82 -15.38
N PRO A 222 4.60 -5.17 -14.42
CA PRO A 222 4.54 -3.72 -14.29
C PRO A 222 5.92 -3.04 -14.21
N ASP A 223 5.96 -1.76 -14.57
CA ASP A 223 7.12 -0.88 -14.44
C ASP A 223 6.70 0.43 -13.76
N PHE A 224 6.86 0.48 -12.44
CA PHE A 224 6.38 1.59 -11.63
C PHE A 224 7.30 2.82 -11.71
N PRO A 225 6.75 4.03 -11.62
CA PRO A 225 7.53 5.27 -11.70
C PRO A 225 8.56 5.39 -10.57
N THR A 226 8.26 4.89 -9.37
CA THR A 226 9.16 4.91 -8.21
C THR A 226 10.12 3.72 -8.16
N GLY A 227 10.13 2.85 -9.18
CA GLY A 227 11.00 1.67 -9.21
C GLY A 227 10.53 0.54 -8.30
N GLY A 228 11.38 0.11 -7.40
CA GLY A 228 11.15 -0.98 -6.48
C GLY A 228 11.44 -2.37 -7.07
N ILE A 229 11.12 -3.39 -6.30
CA ILE A 229 11.37 -4.80 -6.63
C ILE A 229 10.03 -5.54 -6.65
N LEU A 230 9.64 -6.04 -7.82
CA LEU A 230 8.49 -6.92 -7.97
C LEU A 230 8.85 -8.32 -7.47
N CYS A 231 8.21 -8.77 -6.39
CA CYS A 231 8.52 -10.02 -5.69
C CYS A 231 7.39 -11.02 -5.83
N GLU A 232 7.13 -11.50 -7.07
CA GLU A 232 6.13 -12.53 -7.34
C GLU A 232 6.67 -13.62 -8.26
N SER A 233 6.02 -14.78 -8.24
CA SER A 233 6.34 -15.80 -9.24
C SER A 233 5.84 -15.36 -10.63
N PRO A 234 6.55 -15.70 -11.70
CA PRO A 234 6.11 -15.40 -13.06
C PRO A 234 4.70 -15.92 -13.36
N GLU A 235 4.32 -17.07 -12.76
CA GLU A 235 3.01 -17.70 -12.96
C GLU A 235 1.88 -16.82 -12.40
N VAL A 236 2.08 -16.21 -11.22
CA VAL A 236 1.09 -15.30 -10.60
C VAL A 236 0.88 -14.05 -11.45
N VAL A 237 1.97 -13.48 -11.98
CA VAL A 237 1.90 -12.32 -12.87
C VAL A 237 1.19 -12.69 -14.18
N ARG A 238 1.55 -13.83 -14.80
CA ARG A 238 0.92 -14.34 -16.02
C ARG A 238 -0.57 -14.58 -15.84
N GLU A 239 -0.96 -15.20 -14.71
CA GLU A 239 -2.38 -15.45 -14.43
C GLU A 239 -3.16 -14.14 -14.20
N ALA A 240 -2.56 -13.16 -13.54
CA ALA A 240 -3.17 -11.85 -13.37
C ALA A 240 -3.43 -11.16 -14.73
N TYR A 241 -2.52 -11.27 -15.68
CA TYR A 241 -2.70 -10.72 -17.04
C TYR A 241 -3.65 -11.55 -17.91
N ARG A 242 -3.74 -12.87 -17.69
CA ARG A 242 -4.67 -13.76 -18.42
C ARG A 242 -6.12 -13.52 -17.99
N THR A 243 -6.34 -13.36 -16.70
CA THR A 243 -7.69 -13.16 -16.15
C THR A 243 -8.09 -11.69 -16.07
N GLY A 244 -7.17 -10.76 -16.31
CA GLY A 244 -7.34 -9.34 -16.07
C GLY A 244 -7.48 -8.97 -14.59
N ARG A 245 -7.27 -9.91 -13.66
CA ARG A 245 -7.41 -9.72 -12.20
C ARG A 245 -6.32 -10.44 -11.43
N GLY A 246 -5.77 -9.76 -10.43
CA GLY A 246 -4.74 -10.33 -9.58
C GLY A 246 -4.17 -9.33 -8.61
N ALA A 247 -3.02 -9.64 -8.06
CA ALA A 247 -2.25 -8.71 -7.26
C ALA A 247 -0.77 -9.10 -7.29
N VAL A 248 0.09 -8.11 -7.18
CA VAL A 248 1.55 -8.29 -7.13
C VAL A 248 2.13 -7.60 -5.91
N ARG A 249 3.21 -8.16 -5.36
CA ARG A 249 3.96 -7.56 -4.26
C ARG A 249 5.09 -6.70 -4.79
N LEU A 250 5.16 -5.49 -4.29
CA LEU A 250 6.23 -4.55 -4.61
C LEU A 250 6.98 -4.20 -3.32
N ARG A 251 8.29 -4.41 -3.32
CA ARG A 251 9.20 -4.10 -2.21
C ARG A 251 10.04 -2.88 -2.52
N ALA A 252 10.39 -2.16 -1.47
CA ALA A 252 11.43 -1.14 -1.50
C ALA A 252 12.77 -1.73 -1.97
N ARG A 253 13.54 -0.94 -2.73
CA ARG A 253 14.94 -1.26 -3.05
C ARG A 253 15.83 -0.75 -1.93
N TRP A 254 16.76 -1.58 -1.51
CA TRP A 254 17.69 -1.25 -0.44
C TRP A 254 19.08 -1.83 -0.69
N GLU A 255 20.06 -1.20 -0.09
CA GLU A 255 21.45 -1.60 -0.13
C GLU A 255 22.03 -1.56 1.28
N LYS A 256 22.99 -2.45 1.56
CA LYS A 256 23.75 -2.45 2.81
C LYS A 256 25.01 -1.62 2.62
N GLU A 257 25.17 -0.61 3.45
CA GLU A 257 26.40 0.17 3.54
C GLU A 257 27.22 -0.27 4.77
N ASP A 258 28.46 -0.69 4.54
CA ASP A 258 29.39 -1.02 5.62
C ASP A 258 30.11 0.25 6.11
N LEU A 259 30.09 0.46 7.43
CA LEU A 259 30.65 1.61 8.12
C LEU A 259 31.95 1.25 8.86
N PRO A 260 32.78 2.24 9.26
CA PRO A 260 33.97 2.00 10.05
C PRO A 260 33.69 1.20 11.34
N ARG A 261 34.68 0.43 11.80
CA ARG A 261 34.65 -0.40 13.03
C ARG A 261 33.64 -1.57 12.98
N GLY A 262 33.33 -2.05 11.79
CA GLY A 262 32.42 -3.18 11.60
C GLY A 262 30.93 -2.84 11.88
N GLN A 263 30.59 -1.57 11.89
CA GLN A 263 29.21 -1.10 11.88
C GLN A 263 28.67 -1.16 10.44
N TRP A 264 27.36 -1.14 10.29
CA TRP A 264 26.69 -1.10 9.00
C TRP A 264 25.32 -0.46 9.14
N GLN A 265 24.78 -0.02 8.02
CA GLN A 265 23.43 0.51 7.91
C GLN A 265 22.76 0.01 6.63
N ILE A 266 21.48 0.11 6.54
CA ILE A 266 20.71 -0.08 5.31
C ILE A 266 20.31 1.28 4.78
N VAL A 267 20.49 1.46 3.48
CA VAL A 267 19.98 2.61 2.74
C VAL A 267 18.87 2.14 1.82
N VAL A 268 17.67 2.68 2.01
CA VAL A 268 16.55 2.47 1.10
C VAL A 268 16.60 3.57 0.05
N THR A 269 16.72 3.16 -1.22
CA THR A 269 16.88 4.06 -2.38
C THR A 269 15.62 4.22 -3.20
N GLU A 270 14.68 3.27 -3.10
CA GLU A 270 13.38 3.32 -3.77
C GLU A 270 12.30 2.80 -2.82
N ILE A 271 11.15 3.49 -2.77
CA ILE A 271 9.99 3.07 -2.00
C ILE A 271 8.89 2.55 -2.92
N PRO A 272 7.99 1.68 -2.43
CA PRO A 272 6.90 1.15 -3.25
C PRO A 272 6.00 2.24 -3.81
N TYR A 273 5.43 1.98 -4.98
CA TYR A 273 4.52 2.88 -5.67
C TYR A 273 3.32 3.28 -4.81
N GLN A 274 2.98 4.57 -4.82
CA GLN A 274 1.88 5.19 -4.05
C GLN A 274 2.07 5.21 -2.53
N VAL A 275 3.25 4.91 -2.04
CA VAL A 275 3.58 5.06 -0.62
C VAL A 275 4.14 6.48 -0.39
N SER A 276 3.59 7.19 0.59
CA SER A 276 4.15 8.46 1.06
C SER A 276 5.39 8.19 1.93
N LYS A 277 6.53 8.79 1.57
CA LYS A 277 7.79 8.61 2.29
C LYS A 277 7.67 9.04 3.75
N SER A 278 7.10 10.21 4.02
CA SER A 278 6.93 10.73 5.38
C SER A 278 6.09 9.78 6.25
N ARG A 279 4.94 9.30 5.75
CA ARG A 279 4.08 8.36 6.50
C ARG A 279 4.77 7.02 6.76
N LEU A 280 5.57 6.54 5.81
CA LEU A 280 6.34 5.30 5.97
C LEU A 280 7.36 5.45 7.11
N ILE A 281 8.07 6.58 7.16
CA ILE A 281 9.04 6.89 8.20
C ILE A 281 8.35 7.04 9.56
N GLU A 282 7.29 7.85 9.65
CA GLU A 282 6.49 8.03 10.87
C GLU A 282 5.97 6.70 11.43
N LYS A 283 5.40 5.86 10.56
CA LYS A 283 4.90 4.54 10.95
C LYS A 283 6.00 3.62 11.45
N THR A 284 7.17 3.67 10.81
CA THR A 284 8.33 2.86 11.21
C THR A 284 8.88 3.34 12.54
N ALA A 285 8.98 4.66 12.76
CA ALA A 285 9.39 5.25 14.02
C ALA A 285 8.40 4.90 15.17
N GLN A 286 7.10 4.96 14.92
CA GLN A 286 6.09 4.53 15.88
C GLN A 286 6.27 3.06 16.27
N LEU A 287 6.49 2.16 15.29
CA LEU A 287 6.72 0.74 15.57
C LEU A 287 8.03 0.49 16.34
N LEU A 288 9.04 1.36 16.13
CA LEU A 288 10.29 1.33 16.89
C LEU A 288 10.06 1.72 18.34
N GLU A 289 9.32 2.80 18.63
CA GLU A 289 8.93 3.22 19.97
C GLU A 289 8.09 2.14 20.69
N GLU A 290 7.17 1.52 19.98
CA GLU A 290 6.36 0.40 20.46
C GLU A 290 7.16 -0.90 20.65
N LYS A 291 8.47 -0.91 20.32
CA LYS A 291 9.37 -2.08 20.33
C LYS A 291 8.89 -3.27 19.51
N LYS A 292 8.07 -3.04 18.49
CA LYS A 292 7.59 -4.06 17.58
C LYS A 292 8.63 -4.41 16.52
N VAL A 293 9.45 -3.44 16.13
CA VAL A 293 10.59 -3.59 15.21
C VAL A 293 11.86 -3.64 16.05
N PHE A 294 12.16 -4.79 16.64
CA PHE A 294 13.21 -4.95 17.65
C PHE A 294 14.62 -5.11 17.07
N LEU A 295 14.76 -5.37 15.75
CA LEU A 295 16.05 -5.44 15.06
C LEU A 295 16.55 -4.05 14.64
N LEU A 296 15.66 -3.08 14.47
CA LEU A 296 15.97 -1.71 14.10
C LEU A 296 16.38 -0.91 15.35
N GLY A 297 17.39 -0.08 15.24
CA GLY A 297 17.86 0.84 16.27
C GLY A 297 17.40 2.28 16.04
N ASP A 298 17.46 2.75 14.78
CA ASP A 298 17.11 4.11 14.38
C ASP A 298 16.67 4.17 12.91
N ILE A 299 15.89 5.20 12.55
CA ILE A 299 15.49 5.54 11.19
C ILE A 299 15.69 7.03 10.96
N GLN A 300 16.38 7.39 9.87
CA GLN A 300 16.68 8.77 9.49
C GLN A 300 16.34 9.00 8.02
N ASP A 301 15.85 10.18 7.70
CA ASP A 301 15.62 10.63 6.33
C ASP A 301 16.77 11.53 5.89
N GLU A 302 17.59 11.06 4.98
CA GLU A 302 18.70 11.80 4.36
C GLU A 302 18.41 12.12 2.88
N SER A 303 17.15 12.01 2.46
CA SER A 303 16.75 12.24 1.06
C SER A 303 16.97 13.70 0.65
N ALA A 304 17.46 13.89 -0.58
CA ALA A 304 17.56 15.17 -1.25
C ALA A 304 16.78 15.12 -2.58
N GLU A 305 17.44 15.05 -3.73
CA GLU A 305 16.77 14.78 -5.02
C GLU A 305 16.38 13.32 -5.14
N ASP A 306 17.22 12.42 -4.62
CA ASP A 306 16.97 10.99 -4.58
C ASP A 306 16.53 10.54 -3.19
N VAL A 307 15.74 9.46 -3.13
CA VAL A 307 15.31 8.84 -1.87
C VAL A 307 16.52 8.20 -1.19
N ARG A 308 16.74 8.57 0.07
CA ARG A 308 17.76 8.01 0.94
C ARG A 308 17.25 7.89 2.37
N ILE A 309 16.60 6.77 2.69
CA ILE A 309 16.17 6.46 4.06
C ILE A 309 17.19 5.55 4.69
N VAL A 310 17.82 6.00 5.78
CA VAL A 310 18.86 5.28 6.50
C VAL A 310 18.24 4.53 7.67
N LEU A 311 18.48 3.22 7.73
CA LEU A 311 18.02 2.31 8.77
C LEU A 311 19.23 1.76 9.51
N THR A 312 19.39 2.16 10.76
CA THR A 312 20.49 1.73 11.62
C THR A 312 20.07 0.51 12.44
N PRO A 313 20.78 -0.61 12.40
CA PRO A 313 20.46 -1.78 13.20
C PRO A 313 20.67 -1.53 14.70
N LYS A 314 19.94 -2.24 15.54
CA LYS A 314 20.08 -2.15 17.01
C LYS A 314 21.47 -2.60 17.48
N SER A 315 22.07 -3.55 16.79
CA SER A 315 23.46 -3.98 17.04
C SER A 315 24.11 -4.47 15.74
N ARG A 316 25.44 -4.50 15.71
CA ARG A 316 26.22 -4.99 14.56
C ARG A 316 26.01 -6.49 14.25
N SER A 317 25.50 -7.26 15.20
CA SER A 317 25.23 -8.70 15.07
C SER A 317 23.89 -9.00 14.39
N VAL A 318 23.05 -8.00 14.15
CA VAL A 318 21.78 -8.15 13.44
C VAL A 318 22.05 -8.53 11.98
N ASP A 319 21.30 -9.48 11.45
CA ASP A 319 21.32 -9.80 10.02
C ASP A 319 20.48 -8.78 9.24
N SER A 320 21.06 -8.18 8.19
CA SER A 320 20.39 -7.14 7.41
C SER A 320 19.14 -7.63 6.68
N ARG A 321 19.15 -8.89 6.23
CA ARG A 321 18.00 -9.48 5.54
C ARG A 321 16.85 -9.75 6.52
N GLN A 322 17.17 -10.26 7.72
CA GLN A 322 16.17 -10.47 8.77
C GLN A 322 15.51 -9.15 9.20
N MET A 323 16.31 -8.08 9.33
CA MET A 323 15.81 -6.76 9.66
C MET A 323 14.85 -6.23 8.58
N MET A 324 15.22 -6.35 7.30
CA MET A 324 14.34 -5.94 6.21
C MET A 324 13.09 -6.80 6.10
N GLU A 325 13.17 -8.12 6.30
CA GLU A 325 11.97 -8.97 6.31
C GLU A 325 11.01 -8.63 7.45
N GLN A 326 11.53 -8.21 8.61
CA GLN A 326 10.68 -7.70 9.68
C GLN A 326 9.96 -6.41 9.26
N LEU A 327 10.68 -5.48 8.61
CA LEU A 327 10.11 -4.23 8.12
C LEU A 327 9.10 -4.47 6.99
N PHE A 328 9.37 -5.37 6.05
CA PHE A 328 8.44 -5.76 5.00
C PHE A 328 7.12 -6.31 5.54
N LYS A 329 7.16 -7.09 6.64
CA LYS A 329 5.94 -7.64 7.26
C LYS A 329 5.14 -6.62 8.06
N LEU A 330 5.76 -5.57 8.58
CA LEU A 330 5.14 -4.66 9.56
C LEU A 330 4.86 -3.26 8.99
N THR A 331 5.44 -2.92 7.84
CA THR A 331 5.39 -1.56 7.26
C THR A 331 5.10 -1.61 5.75
N GLU A 332 4.87 -0.44 5.16
CA GLU A 332 4.64 -0.29 3.72
C GLU A 332 5.95 -0.30 2.89
N PHE A 333 7.09 -0.75 3.44
CA PHE A 333 8.27 -1.11 2.63
C PHE A 333 7.97 -2.30 1.69
N GLU A 334 6.95 -3.10 1.98
CA GLU A 334 6.30 -4.01 1.05
C GLU A 334 4.82 -3.63 0.92
N THR A 335 4.34 -3.49 -0.31
CA THR A 335 2.92 -3.25 -0.61
C THR A 335 2.38 -4.28 -1.57
N ARG A 336 1.08 -4.53 -1.48
CA ARG A 336 0.36 -5.38 -2.42
C ARG A 336 -0.47 -4.52 -3.36
N ILE A 337 -0.10 -4.51 -4.63
CA ILE A 337 -0.78 -3.75 -5.67
C ILE A 337 -1.76 -4.67 -6.38
N SER A 338 -3.05 -4.35 -6.30
CA SER A 338 -4.08 -5.09 -7.03
C SER A 338 -4.00 -4.80 -8.54
N ILE A 339 -4.31 -5.79 -9.36
CA ILE A 339 -4.45 -5.67 -10.81
C ILE A 339 -5.93 -5.90 -11.15
N ASN A 340 -6.53 -4.97 -11.87
CA ASN A 340 -7.88 -5.09 -12.39
C ASN A 340 -7.93 -4.33 -13.73
N LEU A 341 -7.79 -5.06 -14.83
CA LEU A 341 -7.69 -4.52 -16.19
C LEU A 341 -9.09 -4.20 -16.76
N ASN A 342 -9.84 -3.39 -16.01
CA ASN A 342 -11.19 -2.97 -16.37
C ASN A 342 -11.14 -1.60 -17.07
N ALA A 343 -11.59 -1.53 -18.32
CA ALA A 343 -11.63 -0.31 -19.12
C ALA A 343 -12.84 -0.32 -20.04
N LEU A 344 -13.15 0.85 -20.61
CA LEU A 344 -14.12 0.94 -21.72
C LEU A 344 -13.48 0.41 -22.99
N ASP A 345 -14.13 -0.52 -23.66
CA ASP A 345 -13.68 -1.02 -24.98
C ASP A 345 -13.94 -0.01 -26.11
N GLY A 346 -13.65 -0.39 -27.35
CA GLY A 346 -13.86 0.47 -28.52
C GLY A 346 -15.32 0.92 -28.72
N GLU A 347 -16.28 0.21 -28.16
CA GLU A 347 -17.72 0.51 -28.24
C GLU A 347 -18.21 1.28 -27.00
N GLY A 348 -17.33 1.56 -26.02
CA GLY A 348 -17.64 2.26 -24.78
C GLY A 348 -18.26 1.38 -23.70
N SER A 349 -18.19 0.05 -23.85
CA SER A 349 -18.69 -0.90 -22.86
C SER A 349 -17.62 -1.24 -21.81
N PRO A 350 -17.95 -1.17 -20.49
CA PRO A 350 -17.00 -1.50 -19.44
C PRO A 350 -16.83 -3.01 -19.33
N ARG A 351 -15.61 -3.51 -19.40
CA ARG A 351 -15.29 -4.93 -19.18
C ARG A 351 -13.85 -5.15 -18.71
N VAL A 352 -13.65 -6.25 -18.03
CA VAL A 352 -12.31 -6.72 -17.66
C VAL A 352 -11.74 -7.47 -18.87
N MET A 353 -10.53 -7.11 -19.25
CA MET A 353 -9.85 -7.62 -20.44
C MET A 353 -8.52 -8.27 -20.07
N ASP A 354 -8.05 -9.20 -20.86
CA ASP A 354 -6.68 -9.69 -20.78
C ASP A 354 -5.68 -8.69 -21.41
N LEU A 355 -4.38 -8.92 -21.19
CA LEU A 355 -3.35 -8.02 -21.72
C LEU A 355 -3.33 -7.98 -23.27
N ARG A 356 -3.58 -9.11 -23.92
CA ARG A 356 -3.61 -9.21 -25.39
C ARG A 356 -4.77 -8.41 -25.96
N GLU A 357 -5.97 -8.54 -25.37
CA GLU A 357 -7.16 -7.78 -25.80
C GLU A 357 -6.91 -6.27 -25.75
N LEU A 358 -6.29 -5.76 -24.66
CA LEU A 358 -5.95 -4.34 -24.54
C LEU A 358 -4.98 -3.88 -25.62
N LEU A 359 -3.96 -4.68 -25.94
CA LEU A 359 -3.01 -4.38 -27.02
C LEU A 359 -3.70 -4.42 -28.39
N GLU A 360 -4.63 -5.34 -28.64
CA GLU A 360 -5.39 -5.44 -29.88
C GLU A 360 -6.35 -4.26 -30.09
N ILE A 361 -6.99 -3.77 -29.02
CA ILE A 361 -7.83 -2.57 -29.09
C ILE A 361 -6.97 -1.36 -29.48
N PHE A 362 -5.82 -1.18 -28.87
CA PHE A 362 -4.89 -0.13 -29.23
C PHE A 362 -4.46 -0.23 -30.72
N LEU A 363 -4.05 -1.40 -31.17
CA LEU A 363 -3.64 -1.61 -32.57
C LEU A 363 -4.79 -1.34 -33.57
N THR A 364 -6.00 -1.76 -33.21
CA THR A 364 -7.19 -1.54 -34.05
C THR A 364 -7.48 -0.05 -34.16
N HIS A 365 -7.44 0.67 -33.06
CA HIS A 365 -7.58 2.13 -33.02
C HIS A 365 -6.48 2.82 -33.86
N ARG A 366 -5.22 2.41 -33.73
CA ARG A 366 -4.13 2.98 -34.55
C ARG A 366 -4.33 2.78 -36.03
N ARG A 367 -4.81 1.60 -36.43
CA ARG A 367 -5.15 1.32 -37.84
C ARG A 367 -6.31 2.20 -38.31
N GLU A 368 -7.35 2.37 -37.50
CA GLU A 368 -8.48 3.25 -37.84
C GLU A 368 -8.03 4.70 -38.02
N VAL A 369 -7.24 5.21 -37.07
CA VAL A 369 -6.62 6.55 -37.17
C VAL A 369 -5.78 6.70 -38.45
N LEU A 370 -4.97 5.70 -38.78
CA LEU A 370 -4.17 5.70 -40.02
C LEU A 370 -5.07 5.81 -41.26
N LEU A 371 -6.14 5.03 -41.33
CA LEU A 371 -7.06 5.03 -42.48
C LEU A 371 -7.79 6.37 -42.60
N ARG A 372 -8.31 6.91 -41.50
CA ARG A 372 -9.02 8.20 -41.51
C ARG A 372 -8.10 9.35 -41.94
N ARG A 373 -6.90 9.43 -41.38
CA ARG A 373 -5.88 10.41 -41.79
C ARG A 373 -5.51 10.27 -43.25
N SER A 374 -5.32 9.03 -43.76
CA SER A 374 -5.02 8.78 -45.15
C SER A 374 -6.17 9.22 -46.06
N GLN A 375 -7.41 8.95 -45.67
CA GLN A 375 -8.59 9.38 -46.45
C GLN A 375 -8.74 10.92 -46.42
N HIS A 376 -8.52 11.57 -45.27
CA HIS A 376 -8.51 13.03 -45.17
C HIS A 376 -7.45 13.63 -46.13
N ARG A 377 -6.23 13.06 -46.12
CA ARG A 377 -5.16 13.51 -47.02
C ARG A 377 -5.50 13.28 -48.48
N LEU A 378 -6.09 12.14 -48.86
CA LEU A 378 -6.58 11.86 -50.20
C LEU A 378 -7.59 12.90 -50.68
N ASN A 379 -8.55 13.26 -49.83
CA ASN A 379 -9.55 14.29 -50.12
C ASN A 379 -8.89 15.67 -50.34
N ALA A 380 -7.90 16.02 -49.52
CA ALA A 380 -7.14 17.25 -49.65
C ALA A 380 -6.31 17.28 -50.95
N ILE A 381 -5.66 16.16 -51.28
CA ILE A 381 -4.91 15.99 -52.56
C ILE A 381 -5.85 16.10 -53.76
N ALA A 382 -6.97 15.38 -53.74
CA ALA A 382 -7.94 15.42 -54.82
C ALA A 382 -8.42 16.85 -55.10
N ARG A 383 -8.78 17.59 -54.06
CA ARG A 383 -9.18 19.01 -54.16
C ARG A 383 -8.05 19.90 -54.72
N ARG A 384 -6.81 19.69 -54.25
CA ARG A 384 -5.65 20.44 -54.71
C ARG A 384 -5.33 20.14 -56.17
N LEU A 385 -5.35 18.87 -56.57
CA LEU A 385 -5.15 18.45 -57.97
C LEU A 385 -6.21 19.01 -58.88
N GLU A 386 -7.49 19.05 -58.47
CA GLU A 386 -8.58 19.68 -59.26
C GLU A 386 -8.26 21.15 -59.55
N ILE A 387 -7.84 21.93 -58.53
CA ILE A 387 -7.45 23.33 -58.69
C ILE A 387 -6.24 23.47 -59.64
N LEU A 388 -5.20 22.66 -59.46
CA LEU A 388 -3.98 22.73 -60.24
C LEU A 388 -4.23 22.34 -61.71
N LYS A 389 -5.09 21.34 -61.96
CA LYS A 389 -5.52 20.97 -63.34
C LYS A 389 -6.29 22.13 -64.00
N GLY A 390 -7.10 22.88 -63.25
CA GLY A 390 -7.71 24.11 -63.71
C GLY A 390 -6.68 25.17 -64.12
N TYR A 391 -5.65 25.36 -63.32
CA TYR A 391 -4.56 26.30 -63.65
C TYR A 391 -3.81 25.87 -64.94
N MET A 392 -3.61 24.59 -65.18
CA MET A 392 -2.99 24.11 -66.40
C MET A 392 -3.82 24.45 -67.64
N VAL A 393 -5.14 24.45 -67.52
CA VAL A 393 -6.01 24.91 -68.60
C VAL A 393 -5.77 26.37 -68.93
N VAL A 394 -5.58 27.24 -67.94
CA VAL A 394 -5.25 28.66 -68.15
C VAL A 394 -3.93 28.83 -68.87
N TYR A 395 -2.87 28.10 -68.46
CA TYR A 395 -1.55 28.20 -69.13
C TYR A 395 -1.59 27.77 -70.56
N LEU A 396 -2.42 26.79 -70.93
CA LEU A 396 -2.57 26.33 -72.31
C LEU A 396 -3.43 27.27 -73.15
N ASN A 397 -4.30 28.10 -72.56
CA ASN A 397 -5.29 28.93 -73.22
C ASN A 397 -5.31 30.38 -72.68
N LEU A 398 -4.16 30.95 -72.42
CA LEU A 398 -4.03 32.20 -71.68
C LEU A 398 -4.77 33.37 -72.28
N ASP A 399 -4.65 33.54 -73.59
CA ASP A 399 -5.25 34.64 -74.38
C ASP A 399 -6.79 34.59 -74.28
N GLU A 400 -7.37 33.39 -74.46
CA GLU A 400 -8.81 33.20 -74.43
C GLU A 400 -9.37 33.37 -73.00
N VAL A 401 -8.67 32.92 -71.98
CA VAL A 401 -9.05 33.12 -70.55
C VAL A 401 -9.06 34.62 -70.20
N ILE A 402 -8.02 35.36 -70.63
CA ILE A 402 -7.96 36.79 -70.47
C ILE A 402 -9.10 37.51 -71.19
N ARG A 403 -9.41 37.11 -72.44
CA ARG A 403 -10.54 37.60 -73.16
C ARG A 403 -11.86 37.42 -72.43
N ILE A 404 -12.17 36.22 -72.05
CA ILE A 404 -13.41 35.91 -71.25
C ILE A 404 -13.49 36.74 -70.01
N VAL A 405 -12.42 36.84 -69.24
CA VAL A 405 -12.43 37.61 -67.95
C VAL A 405 -12.63 39.09 -68.16
N ARG A 406 -12.24 39.64 -69.35
CA ARG A 406 -12.34 41.08 -69.63
C ARG A 406 -13.63 41.47 -70.35
N GLU A 407 -14.20 40.56 -71.16
CA GLU A 407 -15.27 40.94 -72.12
C GLU A 407 -16.64 40.34 -71.77
N GLU A 408 -16.70 39.27 -71.00
CA GLU A 408 -17.97 38.60 -70.64
C GLU A 408 -18.57 39.18 -69.35
N ASP A 409 -19.90 39.33 -69.32
CA ASP A 409 -20.63 39.81 -68.12
C ASP A 409 -20.64 38.80 -66.98
N ASP A 410 -20.63 37.51 -67.30
CA ASP A 410 -20.47 36.39 -66.34
C ASP A 410 -19.26 35.53 -66.74
N PRO A 411 -18.05 35.95 -66.34
CA PRO A 411 -16.82 35.21 -66.69
C PRO A 411 -16.78 33.81 -66.13
N LYS A 412 -17.39 33.58 -64.92
CA LYS A 412 -17.38 32.26 -64.27
C LYS A 412 -18.13 31.22 -65.09
N SER A 413 -19.37 31.49 -65.43
CA SER A 413 -20.19 30.59 -66.24
C SER A 413 -19.59 30.35 -67.60
N LYS A 414 -18.99 31.40 -68.23
CA LYS A 414 -18.36 31.29 -69.52
C LYS A 414 -17.07 30.44 -69.55
N LEU A 415 -16.25 30.56 -68.50
CA LEU A 415 -15.07 29.70 -68.28
C LEU A 415 -15.46 28.22 -68.10
N ILE A 416 -16.52 27.95 -67.31
CA ILE A 416 -17.03 26.59 -67.11
C ILE A 416 -17.50 25.99 -68.42
N GLU A 417 -18.30 26.72 -69.20
CA GLU A 417 -18.82 26.25 -70.45
C GLU A 417 -17.71 26.01 -71.49
N THR A 418 -16.78 26.97 -71.67
CA THR A 418 -15.74 26.94 -72.71
C THR A 418 -14.69 25.85 -72.49
N PHE A 419 -14.28 25.66 -71.23
CA PHE A 419 -13.18 24.75 -70.88
C PHE A 419 -13.64 23.51 -70.11
N ASN A 420 -14.95 23.31 -69.95
CA ASN A 420 -15.54 22.21 -69.20
C ASN A 420 -14.93 22.10 -67.74
N LEU A 421 -14.85 23.25 -67.07
CA LEU A 421 -14.29 23.36 -65.72
C LEU A 421 -15.33 23.11 -64.67
N SER A 422 -14.90 22.67 -63.47
CA SER A 422 -15.76 22.69 -62.30
C SER A 422 -15.88 24.12 -61.73
N GLU A 423 -16.91 24.36 -60.91
CA GLU A 423 -17.07 25.64 -60.21
C GLU A 423 -15.84 26.02 -59.38
N LEU A 424 -15.26 25.05 -58.70
CA LEU A 424 -14.06 25.22 -57.90
C LEU A 424 -12.85 25.66 -58.72
N GLN A 425 -12.71 25.08 -59.93
CA GLN A 425 -11.65 25.46 -60.89
C GLN A 425 -11.86 26.88 -61.38
N ALA A 426 -13.07 27.22 -61.81
CA ALA A 426 -13.41 28.56 -62.31
C ALA A 426 -13.19 29.64 -61.24
N ASP A 427 -13.66 29.42 -60.02
CA ASP A 427 -13.43 30.35 -58.87
C ASP A 427 -11.93 30.51 -58.59
N SER A 428 -11.16 29.42 -58.59
CA SER A 428 -9.71 29.45 -58.38
C SER A 428 -8.97 30.20 -59.47
N ILE A 429 -9.40 30.07 -60.73
CA ILE A 429 -8.84 30.80 -61.89
C ILE A 429 -9.11 32.32 -61.73
N LEU A 430 -10.36 32.68 -61.45
CA LEU A 430 -10.72 34.07 -61.26
C LEU A 430 -9.99 34.75 -60.10
N ASN A 431 -9.64 34.03 -59.08
CA ASN A 431 -8.87 34.49 -57.91
C ASN A 431 -7.34 34.36 -58.09
N MET A 432 -6.87 33.95 -59.30
CA MET A 432 -5.44 33.76 -59.54
C MET A 432 -4.70 35.11 -59.58
N ARG A 433 -3.55 35.17 -58.94
CA ARG A 433 -2.69 36.35 -58.94
C ARG A 433 -1.97 36.45 -60.30
N LEU A 434 -1.92 37.63 -60.92
CA LEU A 434 -1.24 37.86 -62.22
C LEU A 434 0.22 37.43 -62.21
N ARG A 435 0.94 37.48 -61.10
CA ARG A 435 2.32 36.99 -61.00
C ARG A 435 2.45 35.48 -61.23
N SER A 436 1.40 34.71 -60.92
CA SER A 436 1.37 33.27 -61.09
C SER A 436 1.34 32.82 -62.55
N LEU A 437 1.16 33.71 -63.51
CA LEU A 437 1.17 33.44 -64.93
C LEU A 437 2.59 33.37 -65.56
N ARG A 438 3.65 33.37 -64.73
CA ARG A 438 5.03 33.25 -65.20
C ARG A 438 5.35 31.81 -65.64
N LYS A 439 6.19 31.67 -66.65
CA LYS A 439 6.61 30.37 -67.18
C LYS A 439 7.34 29.46 -66.15
N LEU A 440 8.01 30.04 -65.15
CA LEU A 440 8.63 29.31 -64.06
C LEU A 440 7.59 28.65 -63.13
N GLU A 441 6.49 29.31 -62.89
CA GLU A 441 5.40 28.80 -62.02
C GLU A 441 4.64 27.64 -62.71
N GLU A 442 4.56 27.59 -64.06
CA GLU A 442 4.04 26.45 -64.79
C GLU A 442 4.83 25.15 -64.54
N LEU A 443 6.18 25.25 -64.49
CA LEU A 443 7.02 24.09 -64.16
C LEU A 443 6.86 23.62 -62.72
N GLU A 444 6.71 24.56 -61.80
CA GLU A 444 6.47 24.25 -60.39
C GLU A 444 5.10 23.56 -60.19
N ILE A 445 4.06 24.04 -60.88
CA ILE A 445 2.72 23.43 -60.86
C ILE A 445 2.75 22.01 -61.46
N LYS A 446 3.44 21.81 -62.57
CA LYS A 446 3.59 20.46 -63.17
C LYS A 446 4.30 19.51 -62.24
N LYS A 447 5.32 19.98 -61.50
CA LYS A 447 6.03 19.21 -60.51
C LYS A 447 5.12 18.88 -59.33
N GLU A 448 4.40 19.89 -58.80
CA GLU A 448 3.44 19.70 -57.69
C GLU A 448 2.35 18.68 -58.07
N ILE A 449 1.83 18.73 -59.30
CA ILE A 449 0.86 17.74 -59.78
C ILE A 449 1.46 16.34 -59.74
N ALA A 450 2.66 16.13 -60.30
CA ALA A 450 3.31 14.82 -60.33
C ALA A 450 3.58 14.29 -58.91
N ASP A 451 4.11 15.13 -58.01
CA ASP A 451 4.37 14.77 -56.63
C ASP A 451 3.07 14.36 -55.90
N LEU A 452 1.97 15.12 -56.08
CA LEU A 452 0.67 14.83 -55.51
C LEU A 452 0.00 13.58 -56.10
N GLU A 453 0.14 13.32 -57.41
CA GLU A 453 -0.38 12.10 -58.05
C GLU A 453 0.38 10.84 -57.57
N GLU A 454 1.69 10.93 -57.37
CA GLU A 454 2.47 9.86 -56.73
C GLU A 454 2.03 9.60 -55.31
N GLU A 455 1.88 10.67 -54.48
CA GLU A 455 1.38 10.57 -53.08
C GLU A 455 -0.03 9.97 -53.07
N GLN A 456 -0.93 10.42 -53.97
CA GLN A 456 -2.30 9.92 -54.08
C GLN A 456 -2.31 8.41 -54.38
N SER A 457 -1.52 7.96 -55.35
CA SER A 457 -1.41 6.54 -55.67
C SER A 457 -0.91 5.72 -54.48
N GLY A 458 0.12 6.21 -53.79
CA GLY A 458 0.66 5.56 -52.61
C GLY A 458 -0.36 5.44 -51.47
N LEU A 459 -1.16 6.49 -51.22
CA LEU A 459 -2.21 6.48 -50.21
C LEU A 459 -3.41 5.60 -50.59
N GLN A 460 -3.81 5.59 -51.86
CA GLN A 460 -4.86 4.68 -52.37
C GLN A 460 -4.46 3.22 -52.21
N ASP A 461 -3.22 2.90 -52.51
CA ASP A 461 -2.62 1.60 -52.30
C ASP A 461 -2.61 1.21 -50.82
N LEU A 462 -2.29 2.16 -49.92
CA LEU A 462 -2.30 1.94 -48.48
C LEU A 462 -3.72 1.67 -47.94
N VAL A 463 -4.70 2.46 -48.42
CA VAL A 463 -6.11 2.30 -47.97
C VAL A 463 -6.69 0.99 -48.49
N GLY A 464 -6.30 0.54 -49.70
CA GLY A 464 -6.80 -0.69 -50.32
C GLY A 464 -6.14 -1.99 -49.81
N ASP A 465 -4.95 -1.93 -49.19
CA ASP A 465 -4.16 -3.10 -48.84
C ASP A 465 -3.96 -3.20 -47.31
N THR A 466 -4.62 -4.19 -46.71
CA THR A 466 -4.54 -4.45 -45.24
C THR A 466 -3.11 -4.75 -44.79
N ASP A 467 -2.30 -5.43 -45.57
CA ASP A 467 -0.92 -5.76 -45.20
C ASP A 467 -0.03 -4.52 -45.20
N LYS A 468 -0.25 -3.59 -46.16
CA LYS A 468 0.42 -2.29 -46.17
C LYS A 468 0.03 -1.44 -44.94
N GLN A 469 -1.25 -1.47 -44.56
CA GLN A 469 -1.73 -0.79 -43.33
C GLN A 469 -0.97 -1.28 -42.11
N TRP A 470 -0.92 -2.60 -41.87
CA TRP A 470 -0.22 -3.16 -40.73
C TRP A 470 1.29 -2.91 -40.76
N ARG A 471 1.91 -2.95 -41.94
CA ARG A 471 3.33 -2.57 -42.10
C ARG A 471 3.57 -1.10 -41.71
N LYS A 472 2.65 -0.20 -42.06
CA LYS A 472 2.72 1.23 -41.71
C LYS A 472 2.53 1.45 -40.22
N VAL A 473 1.52 0.82 -39.60
CA VAL A 473 1.34 0.83 -38.13
C VAL A 473 2.59 0.30 -37.45
N GLY A 474 3.17 -0.79 -37.92
CA GLY A 474 4.42 -1.32 -37.38
C GLY A 474 5.61 -0.37 -37.52
N ALA A 475 5.67 0.44 -38.57
CA ALA A 475 6.68 1.48 -38.72
C ALA A 475 6.50 2.60 -37.68
N GLU A 476 5.26 3.08 -37.50
CA GLU A 476 4.94 4.08 -36.46
C GLU A 476 5.31 3.59 -35.05
N ILE A 477 5.04 2.32 -34.72
CA ILE A 477 5.43 1.72 -33.44
C ILE A 477 6.97 1.66 -33.30
N ARG A 478 7.72 1.36 -34.36
CA ARG A 478 9.18 1.38 -34.31
C ARG A 478 9.72 2.79 -34.09
N ASP A 479 9.11 3.80 -34.70
CA ASP A 479 9.51 5.20 -34.49
C ASP A 479 9.18 5.69 -33.09
N MET A 480 8.02 5.31 -32.53
CA MET A 480 7.67 5.53 -31.13
C MET A 480 8.69 4.86 -30.18
N ARG A 481 9.09 3.62 -30.47
CA ARG A 481 10.11 2.91 -29.70
C ARG A 481 11.46 3.61 -29.71
N LYS A 482 11.88 4.20 -30.85
CA LYS A 482 13.11 5.02 -30.91
C LYS A 482 13.00 6.27 -30.05
N THR A 483 11.83 6.90 -29.98
CA THR A 483 11.61 8.15 -29.28
C THR A 483 11.48 7.95 -27.78
N PHE A 484 10.82 6.88 -27.31
CA PHE A 484 10.44 6.67 -25.91
C PHE A 484 10.97 5.34 -25.32
N GLY A 485 11.66 4.49 -26.07
CA GLY A 485 12.08 3.16 -25.63
C GLY A 485 13.33 3.15 -24.77
N LYS A 486 13.85 1.97 -24.50
CA LYS A 486 14.88 1.67 -23.50
C LYS A 486 16.21 2.41 -23.66
N ASP A 487 16.51 2.91 -24.87
CA ASP A 487 17.74 3.67 -25.13
C ASP A 487 17.65 5.12 -24.61
N THR A 488 16.48 5.54 -24.16
CA THR A 488 16.23 6.85 -23.55
C THR A 488 16.15 6.75 -22.03
N ALA A 489 16.43 7.83 -21.31
CA ALA A 489 16.28 7.87 -19.86
C ALA A 489 14.84 7.59 -19.41
N LEU A 490 13.85 8.05 -20.20
CA LEU A 490 12.44 7.86 -19.90
C LEU A 490 12.00 6.39 -20.10
N GLY A 491 12.54 5.70 -21.08
CA GLY A 491 12.15 4.35 -21.46
C GLY A 491 12.88 3.23 -20.73
N ARG A 492 13.92 3.51 -19.95
CA ARG A 492 14.61 2.49 -19.14
C ARG A 492 13.69 1.91 -18.09
N ARG A 493 13.69 0.59 -17.94
CA ARG A 493 12.92 -0.07 -16.90
C ARG A 493 13.41 0.36 -15.52
N ARG A 494 12.49 0.75 -14.64
CA ARG A 494 12.76 1.20 -13.27
C ARG A 494 12.55 0.07 -12.27
N THR A 495 11.45 -0.68 -12.39
CA THR A 495 11.11 -1.78 -11.49
C THR A 495 11.90 -3.03 -11.85
N SER A 496 12.69 -3.57 -10.92
CA SER A 496 13.32 -4.88 -11.10
C SER A 496 12.36 -6.00 -10.76
N ILE A 497 12.52 -7.16 -11.43
CA ILE A 497 11.68 -8.34 -11.21
C ILE A 497 12.54 -9.40 -10.53
N GLN A 498 12.08 -9.88 -9.38
CA GLN A 498 12.66 -11.00 -8.65
C GLN A 498 11.55 -12.03 -8.38
N GLY A 499 11.95 -13.27 -8.20
CA GLY A 499 11.01 -14.30 -7.78
C GLY A 499 10.48 -14.08 -6.36
N PRO A 500 9.55 -14.93 -5.89
CA PRO A 500 9.05 -14.85 -4.53
C PRO A 500 10.21 -14.86 -3.53
N PRO A 501 10.13 -14.04 -2.47
CA PRO A 501 11.20 -13.97 -1.48
C PRO A 501 11.38 -15.33 -0.79
N ALA A 502 12.62 -15.69 -0.49
CA ALA A 502 12.91 -16.85 0.35
C ALA A 502 12.25 -16.65 1.73
N GLU A 503 11.72 -17.71 2.30
CA GLU A 503 11.27 -17.69 3.69
C GLU A 503 12.48 -17.49 4.60
N ILE A 504 12.61 -16.29 5.15
CA ILE A 504 13.62 -15.96 6.15
C ILE A 504 12.94 -16.06 7.52
N ASP A 505 13.49 -16.91 8.37
CA ASP A 505 13.02 -17.01 9.74
C ASP A 505 13.39 -15.72 10.49
N ILE A 506 12.38 -14.95 10.86
CA ILE A 506 12.56 -13.75 11.65
C ILE A 506 12.63 -14.20 13.10
N PRO A 507 13.71 -13.89 13.84
CA PRO A 507 13.78 -14.17 15.25
C PRO A 507 12.49 -13.67 15.93
N ARG A 508 11.90 -14.47 16.79
CA ARG A 508 10.77 -13.98 17.61
C ARG A 508 11.31 -12.97 18.60
N ALA A 509 10.49 -12.04 19.04
CA ALA A 509 10.86 -11.10 20.12
C ALA A 509 11.34 -11.84 21.40
N ALA A 510 11.04 -13.13 21.52
CA ALA A 510 11.48 -14.02 22.57
C ALA A 510 12.93 -14.54 22.40
N ASP A 511 13.53 -14.41 21.21
CA ASP A 511 14.94 -14.79 20.94
C ASP A 511 15.91 -13.61 21.18
N ILE A 512 15.42 -12.52 21.79
CA ILE A 512 16.28 -11.46 22.33
C ILE A 512 17.26 -12.10 23.32
N GLU A 513 18.54 -11.76 23.24
CA GLU A 513 19.63 -12.26 24.06
C GLU A 513 19.15 -12.61 25.48
N LYS A 514 19.17 -13.90 25.81
CA LYS A 514 18.87 -14.37 27.16
C LYS A 514 19.98 -13.88 28.08
N GLU A 515 19.83 -12.66 28.57
CA GLU A 515 20.74 -12.13 29.57
C GLU A 515 20.22 -12.50 30.97
N PRO A 516 21.08 -13.01 31.87
CA PRO A 516 20.71 -13.21 33.25
C PRO A 516 20.45 -11.85 33.90
N ILE A 517 19.37 -11.78 34.70
CA ILE A 517 18.98 -10.61 35.48
C ILE A 517 18.61 -11.01 36.88
N THR A 518 18.79 -10.08 37.81
CA THR A 518 18.23 -10.17 39.18
C THR A 518 17.07 -9.19 39.29
N VAL A 519 15.87 -9.73 39.49
CA VAL A 519 14.67 -8.94 39.73
C VAL A 519 14.57 -8.59 41.20
N VAL A 520 14.35 -7.32 41.48
CA VAL A 520 14.25 -6.79 42.85
C VAL A 520 12.98 -5.96 42.97
N CYS A 521 12.18 -6.25 43.99
CA CYS A 521 10.99 -5.47 44.32
C CYS A 521 11.08 -5.00 45.79
N SER A 522 10.81 -3.74 46.01
CA SER A 522 10.80 -3.15 47.38
C SER A 522 9.47 -3.36 48.10
N THR A 523 9.44 -3.04 49.41
CA THR A 523 8.22 -3.08 50.23
C THR A 523 7.13 -2.14 49.75
N GLU A 524 7.50 -1.00 49.18
CA GLU A 524 6.60 -0.02 48.52
C GLU A 524 6.16 -0.45 47.11
N GLY A 525 6.63 -1.61 46.61
CA GLY A 525 6.26 -2.14 45.30
C GLY A 525 7.03 -1.51 44.11
N TRP A 526 8.24 -0.97 44.35
CA TRP A 526 9.14 -0.51 43.30
C TRP A 526 9.93 -1.67 42.71
N LEU A 527 9.78 -1.90 41.40
CA LEU A 527 10.32 -3.04 40.68
C LEU A 527 11.44 -2.59 39.72
N ARG A 528 12.55 -3.35 39.70
CA ARG A 528 13.67 -3.14 38.75
C ARG A 528 14.39 -4.43 38.43
N ALA A 529 15.06 -4.48 37.30
CA ALA A 529 15.91 -5.58 36.86
C ALA A 529 17.37 -5.15 36.86
N MET A 530 18.19 -5.83 37.63
CA MET A 530 19.65 -5.63 37.69
C MET A 530 20.31 -6.57 36.66
N LYS A 531 21.36 -6.13 36.01
CA LYS A 531 22.09 -6.95 35.04
C LYS A 531 22.93 -8.02 35.74
N GLY A 532 22.83 -9.26 35.32
CA GLY A 532 23.49 -10.42 35.88
C GLY A 532 22.78 -11.00 37.13
N HIS A 533 23.25 -12.15 37.62
CA HIS A 533 22.84 -12.73 38.88
C HIS A 533 23.70 -12.11 39.97
N LEU A 534 23.10 -11.25 40.80
CA LEU A 534 23.77 -10.61 41.92
C LEU A 534 23.94 -11.60 43.07
N GLU A 535 25.09 -11.53 43.74
CA GLU A 535 25.31 -12.29 44.98
C GLU A 535 24.24 -11.90 46.04
N PRO A 536 23.73 -12.86 46.84
CA PRO A 536 22.67 -12.62 47.81
C PRO A 536 23.01 -11.52 48.83
N GLU A 537 24.29 -11.35 49.14
CA GLU A 537 24.80 -10.38 50.10
C GLU A 537 25.01 -8.98 49.51
N THR A 538 24.76 -8.78 48.22
CA THR A 538 24.92 -7.47 47.58
C THR A 538 23.94 -6.46 48.14
N GLU A 539 24.42 -5.43 48.82
CA GLU A 539 23.60 -4.33 49.32
C GLU A 539 23.07 -3.48 48.17
N LEU A 540 21.76 -3.27 48.17
CA LEU A 540 21.07 -2.45 47.17
C LEU A 540 20.50 -1.18 47.83
N LYS A 541 20.56 -0.06 47.09
CA LYS A 541 19.99 1.20 47.56
C LYS A 541 18.47 1.23 47.28
N TYR A 542 17.70 1.59 48.29
CA TYR A 542 16.26 1.82 48.22
C TYR A 542 15.95 3.29 48.53
N ARG A 543 14.71 3.71 48.38
CA ARG A 543 14.24 5.03 48.82
C ARG A 543 14.27 5.13 50.35
N GLU A 544 14.28 6.35 50.83
CA GLU A 544 14.22 6.58 52.29
C GLU A 544 12.93 5.98 52.87
N GLY A 545 13.07 5.10 53.88
CA GLY A 545 11.97 4.37 54.49
C GLY A 545 11.53 3.08 53.76
N ASP A 546 12.10 2.75 52.59
CA ASP A 546 11.78 1.54 51.83
C ASP A 546 12.89 0.49 51.99
N SER A 547 12.57 -0.78 51.75
CA SER A 547 13.49 -1.91 51.92
C SER A 547 13.19 -3.02 50.89
N GLU A 548 14.09 -3.99 50.80
CA GLU A 548 13.90 -5.15 49.94
C GLU A 548 12.74 -6.04 50.43
N ARG A 549 11.87 -6.45 49.52
CA ARG A 549 10.82 -7.42 49.79
C ARG A 549 11.00 -8.71 49.01
N PHE A 550 11.28 -8.61 47.72
CA PHE A 550 11.51 -9.77 46.85
C PHE A 550 12.80 -9.59 46.06
N ARG A 551 13.61 -10.66 45.99
CA ARG A 551 14.79 -10.77 45.15
C ARG A 551 14.84 -12.18 44.57
N PHE A 552 14.93 -12.32 43.27
CA PHE A 552 15.08 -13.60 42.60
C PHE A 552 15.80 -13.45 41.24
N TYR A 553 16.36 -14.56 40.77
CA TYR A 553 17.02 -14.63 39.51
C TYR A 553 16.03 -14.93 38.39
N ALA A 554 16.21 -14.29 37.26
CA ALA A 554 15.42 -14.47 36.06
C ALA A 554 16.29 -14.22 34.79
N GLN A 555 15.71 -14.39 33.62
CA GLN A 555 16.27 -13.99 32.35
C GLN A 555 15.44 -12.89 31.75
N THR A 556 16.03 -12.10 30.84
CA THR A 556 15.31 -11.02 30.16
C THR A 556 14.08 -11.49 29.39
N THR A 557 14.04 -12.77 29.03
CA THR A 557 12.94 -13.42 28.30
C THR A 557 11.85 -14.02 29.20
N ASP A 558 12.04 -14.02 30.51
CA ASP A 558 11.12 -14.67 31.44
C ASP A 558 9.86 -13.83 31.68
N ARG A 559 8.79 -14.52 32.02
CA ARG A 559 7.59 -13.92 32.58
C ARG A 559 7.65 -13.97 34.11
N ILE A 560 7.11 -12.99 34.77
CA ILE A 560 7.04 -12.91 36.20
C ILE A 560 5.57 -12.92 36.61
N LEU A 561 5.23 -13.81 37.53
CA LEU A 561 3.90 -13.90 38.12
C LEU A 561 3.86 -13.11 39.43
N ALA A 562 2.88 -12.23 39.58
CA ALA A 562 2.64 -11.46 40.78
C ALA A 562 1.26 -11.81 41.36
N LEU A 563 1.20 -12.36 42.54
CA LEU A 563 -0.04 -12.62 43.27
C LEU A 563 -0.41 -11.43 44.16
N ALA A 564 -1.58 -10.90 43.99
CA ALA A 564 -2.12 -9.85 44.84
C ALA A 564 -3.02 -10.42 45.96
N SER A 565 -3.18 -9.66 47.04
CA SER A 565 -3.92 -10.08 48.22
C SER A 565 -5.41 -10.35 47.98
N ASP A 566 -5.96 -9.84 46.86
CA ASP A 566 -7.33 -10.11 46.40
C ASP A 566 -7.50 -11.44 45.67
N GLY A 567 -6.40 -12.18 45.45
CA GLY A 567 -6.38 -13.47 44.76
C GLY A 567 -6.22 -13.39 43.23
N ARG A 568 -5.93 -12.22 42.68
CA ARG A 568 -5.57 -12.05 41.28
C ARG A 568 -4.09 -12.31 41.03
N VAL A 569 -3.79 -12.90 39.89
CA VAL A 569 -2.42 -13.09 39.39
C VAL A 569 -2.22 -12.20 38.19
N PHE A 570 -1.17 -11.44 38.17
CA PHE A 570 -0.71 -10.58 37.10
C PHE A 570 0.52 -11.19 36.45
N THR A 571 0.68 -10.99 35.17
CA THR A 571 1.85 -11.45 34.42
C THR A 571 2.63 -10.25 33.92
N LEU A 572 3.89 -10.13 34.35
CA LEU A 572 4.82 -9.10 33.91
C LEU A 572 5.85 -9.69 32.94
N ASP A 573 6.32 -8.89 32.03
CA ASP A 573 7.35 -9.26 31.06
C ASP A 573 8.71 -8.75 31.58
N ALA A 574 9.64 -9.65 31.83
CA ALA A 574 10.96 -9.28 32.38
C ALA A 574 11.74 -8.34 31.44
N SER A 575 11.51 -8.41 30.13
CA SER A 575 12.14 -7.51 29.15
C SER A 575 11.69 -6.05 29.28
N LYS A 576 10.55 -5.81 29.91
CA LYS A 576 9.96 -4.47 30.09
C LYS A 576 10.25 -3.86 31.47
N LEU A 577 10.97 -4.59 32.30
CA LEU A 577 11.33 -4.06 33.61
C LEU A 577 12.35 -2.94 33.49
N PRO A 578 12.22 -1.88 34.31
CA PRO A 578 13.22 -0.81 34.32
C PRO A 578 14.59 -1.34 34.70
N GLY A 579 15.64 -0.84 34.06
CA GLY A 579 17.03 -1.21 34.34
C GLY A 579 17.45 -0.79 35.76
N GLY A 580 18.53 -1.39 36.29
CA GLY A 580 18.99 -1.24 37.67
C GLY A 580 19.51 0.15 38.06
N ARG A 581 19.48 1.14 37.17
CA ARG A 581 19.83 2.54 37.53
C ARG A 581 18.63 3.22 38.17
N GLY A 582 18.79 3.69 39.43
CA GLY A 582 17.72 4.36 40.18
C GLY A 582 16.90 3.42 41.05
N SER A 583 15.72 3.87 41.51
CA SER A 583 14.83 3.14 42.42
C SER A 583 13.89 2.15 41.73
N GLY A 584 13.87 2.11 40.38
CA GLY A 584 12.90 1.33 39.63
C GLY A 584 11.60 2.08 39.37
N GLU A 585 10.53 1.35 39.01
CA GLU A 585 9.19 1.87 38.76
C GLU A 585 8.14 1.15 39.62
N PRO A 586 7.06 1.82 40.03
CA PRO A 586 5.96 1.15 40.71
C PRO A 586 5.36 0.03 39.86
N ILE A 587 5.19 -1.16 40.44
CA ILE A 587 4.58 -2.31 39.77
C ILE A 587 3.18 -1.99 39.20
N ARG A 588 2.46 -1.06 39.82
CA ARG A 588 1.14 -0.57 39.38
C ARG A 588 1.14 0.15 38.02
N LEU A 589 2.28 0.55 37.51
CA LEU A 589 2.41 1.07 36.16
C LEU A 589 2.32 -0.05 35.08
N GLN A 590 2.66 -1.28 35.49
CA GLN A 590 2.66 -2.43 34.57
C GLN A 590 1.44 -3.35 34.78
N ALA A 591 0.79 -3.30 35.95
CA ALA A 591 -0.36 -4.11 36.31
C ALA A 591 -1.43 -3.27 37.03
N ASP A 592 -2.70 -3.45 36.63
CA ASP A 592 -3.84 -2.71 37.19
C ASP A 592 -4.26 -3.31 38.53
N ILE A 593 -3.38 -3.21 39.55
CA ILE A 593 -3.60 -3.72 40.90
C ILE A 593 -4.52 -2.76 41.62
N ALA A 594 -5.60 -3.28 42.25
CA ALA A 594 -6.55 -2.49 43.01
C ALA A 594 -5.86 -1.70 44.16
N ALA A 595 -6.38 -0.52 44.48
CA ALA A 595 -5.73 0.40 45.41
C ALA A 595 -5.57 -0.20 46.83
N ASP A 596 -6.50 -1.07 47.23
CA ASP A 596 -6.56 -1.77 48.50
C ASP A 596 -5.87 -3.15 48.50
N ALA A 597 -5.34 -3.58 47.33
CA ALA A 597 -4.64 -4.85 47.18
C ALA A 597 -3.11 -4.65 47.24
N GLU A 598 -2.43 -5.56 47.96
CA GLU A 598 -0.97 -5.62 48.05
C GLU A 598 -0.44 -6.82 47.27
N ILE A 599 0.81 -6.74 46.79
CA ILE A 599 1.50 -7.91 46.20
C ILE A 599 1.91 -8.84 47.35
N VAL A 600 1.45 -10.05 47.30
CA VAL A 600 1.74 -11.08 48.33
C VAL A 600 2.99 -11.86 47.95
N GLU A 601 3.10 -12.23 46.65
CA GLU A 601 4.20 -13.06 46.19
C GLU A 601 4.61 -12.65 44.75
N LEU A 602 5.88 -12.83 44.44
CA LEU A 602 6.47 -12.52 43.13
C LEU A 602 7.44 -13.65 42.76
N ILE A 603 7.16 -14.37 41.67
CA ILE A 603 7.98 -15.52 41.24
C ILE A 603 8.25 -15.46 39.74
N PRO A 604 9.41 -15.97 39.27
CA PRO A 604 9.57 -16.24 37.85
C PRO A 604 8.59 -17.31 37.44
N ALA A 605 7.90 -17.12 36.29
CA ALA A 605 6.98 -18.12 35.76
C ALA A 605 7.77 -19.34 35.26
N PRO A 606 7.58 -20.54 35.78
CA PRO A 606 8.22 -21.74 35.25
C PRO A 606 7.67 -22.00 33.83
N GLN A 607 8.47 -22.60 32.96
CA GLN A 607 8.06 -22.93 31.61
C GLN A 607 6.90 -23.92 31.54
N ASP A 608 6.91 -24.88 32.50
CA ASP A 608 5.89 -25.92 32.68
C ASP A 608 5.78 -26.28 34.16
N GLY A 609 4.73 -26.98 34.55
CA GLY A 609 4.58 -27.50 35.89
C GLY A 609 3.41 -26.89 36.65
N ARG A 610 3.48 -27.02 37.99
CA ARG A 610 2.39 -26.63 38.90
C ARG A 610 2.89 -25.62 39.93
N VAL A 611 1.99 -24.77 40.37
CA VAL A 611 2.22 -23.79 41.41
C VAL A 611 1.19 -23.99 42.53
N LEU A 612 1.65 -24.08 43.75
CA LEU A 612 0.79 -24.09 44.92
C LEU A 612 0.32 -22.68 45.20
N VAL A 613 -1.00 -22.48 45.24
CA VAL A 613 -1.62 -21.21 45.60
C VAL A 613 -2.50 -21.44 46.84
N ALA A 614 -2.40 -20.55 47.83
CA ALA A 614 -3.15 -20.70 49.06
C ALA A 614 -3.58 -19.37 49.66
N SER A 615 -4.65 -19.40 50.45
CA SER A 615 -5.22 -18.25 51.17
C SER A 615 -4.92 -18.34 52.68
N SER A 616 -5.01 -17.22 53.38
CA SER A 616 -4.68 -17.08 54.82
C SER A 616 -5.56 -17.94 55.72
N ASP A 617 -6.77 -18.31 55.30
CA ASP A 617 -7.66 -19.22 55.98
C ASP A 617 -7.25 -20.71 55.86
N GLY A 618 -6.11 -20.99 55.23
CA GLY A 618 -5.55 -22.32 55.10
C GLY A 618 -6.19 -23.17 54.01
N ARG A 619 -6.71 -22.58 52.96
CA ARG A 619 -7.18 -23.25 51.77
C ARG A 619 -6.19 -23.08 50.64
N GLY A 620 -6.08 -24.08 49.78
CA GLY A 620 -5.21 -24.02 48.61
C GLY A 620 -5.46 -25.14 47.62
N PHE A 621 -4.75 -25.06 46.51
CA PHE A 621 -4.78 -26.03 45.44
C PHE A 621 -3.52 -25.90 44.55
N LEU A 622 -3.31 -26.88 43.66
CA LEU A 622 -2.27 -26.85 42.65
C LEU A 622 -2.83 -26.20 41.38
N ALA A 623 -2.17 -25.18 40.88
CA ALA A 623 -2.56 -24.52 39.64
C ALA A 623 -1.56 -24.83 38.54
N PRO A 624 -1.98 -25.30 37.35
CA PRO A 624 -1.11 -25.35 36.18
C PRO A 624 -0.61 -23.94 35.80
N VAL A 625 0.65 -23.80 35.44
CA VAL A 625 1.26 -22.49 35.12
C VAL A 625 0.48 -21.75 34.03
N GLU A 626 0.01 -22.47 33.00
CA GLU A 626 -0.80 -21.92 31.91
C GLU A 626 -2.10 -21.25 32.44
N SER A 627 -2.67 -21.78 33.50
CA SER A 627 -3.88 -21.22 34.11
C SER A 627 -3.64 -19.94 34.92
N LEU A 628 -2.39 -19.67 35.31
CA LEU A 628 -1.99 -18.48 36.05
C LEU A 628 -1.63 -17.29 35.16
N THR A 629 -1.26 -17.57 33.90
CA THR A 629 -0.81 -16.52 32.98
C THR A 629 -1.98 -15.63 32.53
N ALA A 630 -1.88 -14.31 32.86
CA ALA A 630 -2.82 -13.29 32.41
C ALA A 630 -2.36 -12.66 31.10
N GLN A 631 -3.29 -12.44 30.17
CA GLN A 631 -3.02 -11.79 28.88
C GLN A 631 -3.25 -10.28 28.91
N THR A 632 -3.88 -9.77 29.99
CA THR A 632 -4.24 -8.36 30.15
C THR A 632 -3.67 -7.78 31.43
N ARG A 633 -3.49 -6.45 31.47
CA ARG A 633 -3.00 -5.72 32.66
C ARG A 633 -3.92 -5.84 33.86
N THR A 634 -5.20 -6.16 33.69
CA THR A 634 -6.20 -6.35 34.73
C THR A 634 -6.01 -7.64 35.53
N GLY A 635 -5.05 -8.48 35.14
CA GLY A 635 -4.76 -9.75 35.78
C GLY A 635 -5.88 -10.78 35.66
N ARG A 636 -5.64 -11.97 36.21
CA ARG A 636 -6.60 -13.10 36.21
C ARG A 636 -6.96 -13.49 37.61
N MET A 637 -8.25 -13.61 37.90
CA MET A 637 -8.71 -14.16 39.19
C MET A 637 -8.39 -15.66 39.28
N VAL A 638 -7.56 -16.04 40.21
CA VAL A 638 -7.13 -17.42 40.45
C VAL A 638 -7.68 -17.94 41.77
N LEU A 639 -7.46 -17.23 42.86
CA LEU A 639 -7.96 -17.57 44.19
C LEU A 639 -9.27 -16.80 44.47
N ASN A 640 -10.37 -17.53 44.68
CA ASN A 640 -11.64 -16.95 45.11
C ASN A 640 -11.63 -16.74 46.60
N ILE A 641 -11.28 -15.54 47.03
CA ILE A 641 -11.14 -15.17 48.44
C ILE A 641 -12.45 -14.59 48.99
N THR A 642 -12.75 -14.88 50.24
CA THR A 642 -13.88 -14.29 50.96
C THR A 642 -13.34 -13.50 52.15
N PRO A 643 -13.59 -12.20 52.24
CA PRO A 643 -13.16 -11.42 53.43
C PRO A 643 -13.61 -12.06 54.74
N PRO A 644 -12.78 -12.01 55.78
CA PRO A 644 -11.54 -11.23 55.96
C PRO A 644 -10.28 -11.89 55.40
N SER A 645 -10.37 -13.11 54.79
CA SER A 645 -9.21 -13.85 54.30
C SER A 645 -8.54 -13.09 53.11
N LYS A 646 -7.25 -13.34 52.92
CA LYS A 646 -6.43 -12.79 51.84
C LYS A 646 -5.66 -13.92 51.15
N ALA A 647 -5.12 -13.69 49.91
CA ALA A 647 -4.12 -14.58 49.35
C ALA A 647 -2.89 -14.59 50.29
N ALA A 648 -2.28 -15.74 50.47
CA ALA A 648 -1.17 -15.90 51.44
C ALA A 648 0.14 -16.30 50.75
N LEU A 649 0.09 -17.15 49.70
CA LEU A 649 1.29 -17.58 49.01
C LEU A 649 1.03 -18.09 47.61
N MET A 650 2.08 -18.04 46.79
CA MET A 650 2.19 -18.64 45.46
C MET A 650 3.60 -19.21 45.31
N ARG A 651 3.74 -20.54 45.26
CA ARG A 651 5.05 -21.19 45.21
C ARG A 651 5.13 -22.25 44.11
N ILE A 652 6.28 -22.29 43.44
CA ILE A 652 6.58 -23.34 42.47
C ILE A 652 6.64 -24.69 43.15
N VAL A 653 6.02 -25.71 42.55
CA VAL A 653 6.09 -27.07 43.05
C VAL A 653 7.19 -27.80 42.27
N PRO A 654 8.29 -28.22 42.92
CA PRO A 654 9.33 -29.02 42.28
C PRO A 654 8.76 -30.32 41.66
N LYS A 655 9.31 -30.75 40.52
CA LYS A 655 8.77 -31.91 39.74
C LYS A 655 8.83 -33.22 40.55
N ASP A 656 9.76 -33.36 41.45
CA ASP A 656 10.00 -34.55 42.28
C ASP A 656 9.30 -34.50 43.65
N SER A 657 8.52 -33.46 43.93
CA SER A 657 7.75 -33.35 45.19
C SER A 657 6.66 -34.40 45.27
N ASP A 658 6.55 -35.04 46.44
CA ASP A 658 5.53 -36.02 46.82
C ASP A 658 4.69 -35.58 48.03
N SER A 659 5.11 -34.53 48.74
CA SER A 659 4.52 -34.11 50.01
C SER A 659 4.41 -32.57 50.11
N ILE A 660 3.48 -32.12 50.92
CA ILE A 660 3.30 -30.71 51.30
C ILE A 660 3.44 -30.55 52.81
N ALA A 661 4.28 -29.64 53.25
CA ALA A 661 4.34 -29.15 54.61
C ALA A 661 3.57 -27.84 54.73
N VAL A 662 2.71 -27.71 55.71
CA VAL A 662 1.92 -26.50 56.02
C VAL A 662 2.11 -26.12 57.49
N VAL A 663 2.32 -24.85 57.75
CA VAL A 663 2.48 -24.34 59.12
C VAL A 663 1.61 -23.10 59.34
N GLY A 664 0.93 -23.07 60.47
CA GLY A 664 0.14 -21.90 60.91
C GLY A 664 0.89 -20.98 61.85
N GLU A 665 0.39 -19.77 62.01
CA GLU A 665 0.86 -18.81 63.06
C GLU A 665 0.82 -19.37 64.45
N ASN A 666 -0.12 -20.28 64.69
CA ASN A 666 -0.24 -21.05 65.96
C ASN A 666 0.90 -22.05 66.18
N ARG A 667 1.91 -22.05 65.26
CA ARG A 667 3.07 -22.95 65.30
C ARG A 667 2.68 -24.43 65.38
N ARG A 668 1.77 -24.84 64.49
CA ARG A 668 1.48 -26.24 64.20
C ARG A 668 1.85 -26.59 62.83
N LEU A 669 2.71 -27.62 62.68
CA LEU A 669 3.17 -28.17 61.38
C LEU A 669 2.36 -29.41 61.08
N LEU A 670 1.95 -29.50 59.79
CA LEU A 670 1.30 -30.68 59.21
C LEU A 670 1.96 -31.00 57.87
N ILE A 671 2.27 -32.27 57.65
CA ILE A 671 2.77 -32.81 56.42
C ILE A 671 1.78 -33.84 55.89
N PHE A 672 1.42 -33.76 54.60
CA PHE A 672 0.51 -34.70 53.97
C PHE A 672 0.91 -34.89 52.51
N PRO A 673 0.48 -36.01 51.83
CA PRO A 673 0.79 -36.33 50.44
C PRO A 673 0.30 -35.23 49.48
N LEU A 674 1.11 -34.93 48.45
CA LEU A 674 0.81 -33.93 47.43
C LEU A 674 -0.42 -34.28 46.60
N ASP A 675 -0.69 -35.58 46.36
CA ASP A 675 -1.84 -36.11 45.63
C ASP A 675 -3.21 -35.89 46.31
N GLU A 676 -3.22 -35.49 47.59
CA GLU A 676 -4.43 -35.06 48.28
C GLU A 676 -4.91 -33.63 47.84
N LEU A 677 -4.11 -32.90 47.07
CA LEU A 677 -4.50 -31.59 46.54
C LEU A 677 -5.08 -31.67 45.11
N PRO A 678 -6.24 -31.07 44.89
CA PRO A 678 -6.80 -30.98 43.57
C PRO A 678 -5.98 -30.05 42.66
N GLU A 679 -5.91 -30.36 41.38
CA GLU A 679 -5.38 -29.46 40.38
C GLU A 679 -6.54 -28.64 39.81
N MET A 680 -6.42 -27.30 39.88
CA MET A 680 -7.49 -26.37 39.51
C MET A 680 -6.91 -25.12 38.88
N GLY A 681 -7.58 -24.59 37.81
CA GLY A 681 -7.19 -23.32 37.21
C GLY A 681 -7.71 -22.08 37.96
N ARG A 682 -8.74 -22.25 38.79
CA ARG A 682 -9.37 -21.18 39.60
C ARG A 682 -10.28 -21.80 40.68
N GLY A 683 -10.28 -21.25 41.86
CA GLY A 683 -11.24 -21.69 42.91
C GLY A 683 -10.91 -21.20 44.29
N LYS A 684 -11.65 -21.69 45.31
CA LYS A 684 -11.33 -21.49 46.73
C LYS A 684 -10.29 -22.49 47.27
N GLY A 685 -10.07 -23.57 46.53
CA GLY A 685 -9.25 -24.68 46.97
C GLY A 685 -9.87 -25.50 48.10
N VAL A 686 -9.10 -26.47 48.60
CA VAL A 686 -9.45 -27.35 49.70
C VAL A 686 -8.73 -26.92 50.99
N ILE A 687 -9.24 -27.30 52.18
CA ILE A 687 -8.57 -27.01 53.44
C ILE A 687 -7.25 -27.80 53.48
N LEU A 688 -6.14 -27.11 53.64
CA LEU A 688 -4.82 -27.70 53.81
C LEU A 688 -4.61 -28.11 55.26
N GLN A 689 -4.86 -27.20 56.17
CA GLN A 689 -4.76 -27.42 57.62
C GLN A 689 -5.88 -26.64 58.33
N ARG A 690 -6.40 -27.15 59.46
CA ARG A 690 -7.39 -26.45 60.27
C ARG A 690 -6.69 -25.61 61.33
N TYR A 691 -7.00 -24.33 61.37
CA TYR A 691 -6.51 -23.39 62.36
C TYR A 691 -7.62 -23.04 63.34
N LYS A 692 -7.24 -22.84 64.58
CA LYS A 692 -8.12 -22.32 65.62
C LYS A 692 -7.55 -20.98 66.11
N ASN A 693 -8.24 -19.89 65.83
CA ASN A 693 -7.82 -18.52 66.13
C ASN A 693 -6.39 -18.17 65.59
N ALA A 694 -6.05 -18.61 64.42
CA ALA A 694 -4.78 -18.35 63.75
C ALA A 694 -4.95 -18.48 62.24
N GLU A 695 -4.05 -17.89 61.44
CA GLU A 695 -3.98 -17.99 60.01
C GLU A 695 -2.84 -18.90 59.54
N MET A 696 -2.86 -19.26 58.30
CA MET A 696 -1.76 -19.98 57.64
C MET A 696 -0.55 -19.03 57.53
N SER A 697 0.59 -19.48 58.03
CA SER A 697 1.84 -18.71 57.92
C SER A 697 2.63 -19.06 56.69
N ASP A 698 2.73 -20.35 56.34
CA ASP A 698 3.52 -20.77 55.18
C ASP A 698 3.16 -22.20 54.72
N ALA A 699 3.50 -22.55 53.45
CA ALA A 699 3.42 -23.88 52.91
C ALA A 699 4.53 -24.17 51.91
N LEU A 700 5.02 -25.41 51.84
CA LEU A 700 6.10 -25.84 50.97
C LEU A 700 5.80 -27.22 50.39
N ALA A 701 5.95 -27.36 49.08
CA ALA A 701 5.95 -28.67 48.41
C ALA A 701 7.40 -29.18 48.36
N PHE A 702 7.61 -30.46 48.77
CA PHE A 702 8.95 -31.04 48.81
C PHE A 702 8.89 -32.56 48.67
N LYS A 703 10.06 -33.20 48.54
CA LYS A 703 10.17 -34.65 48.54
C LYS A 703 10.39 -35.14 49.99
N LEU A 704 9.49 -35.99 50.49
CA LEU A 704 9.51 -36.44 51.91
C LEU A 704 10.85 -37.02 52.32
N THR A 705 11.47 -37.78 51.43
CA THR A 705 12.77 -38.42 51.69
C THR A 705 13.93 -37.43 51.86
N ASN A 706 13.77 -36.18 51.36
CA ASN A 706 14.78 -35.16 51.50
C ASN A 706 14.73 -34.45 52.85
N GLY A 707 13.70 -34.71 53.65
CA GLY A 707 13.51 -34.00 54.91
C GLY A 707 13.12 -32.54 54.76
N LEU A 708 12.91 -31.84 55.90
CA LEU A 708 12.66 -30.41 55.90
C LEU A 708 13.89 -29.64 56.39
N LYS A 709 14.21 -28.57 55.72
CA LYS A 709 15.32 -27.66 56.06
C LYS A 709 14.77 -26.27 56.47
N TRP A 710 15.38 -25.63 57.44
CA TRP A 710 15.07 -24.25 57.82
C TRP A 710 16.30 -23.59 58.43
N ARG A 711 16.31 -22.26 58.38
CA ARG A 711 17.40 -21.45 58.95
C ARG A 711 17.01 -20.98 60.37
N THR A 712 17.96 -21.04 61.33
CA THR A 712 17.83 -20.51 62.63
C THR A 712 19.08 -19.67 62.95
N GLY A 713 18.98 -18.34 62.81
CA GLY A 713 20.15 -17.47 62.75
C GLY A 713 21.04 -17.87 61.52
N ASP A 714 22.35 -18.01 61.74
CA ASP A 714 23.28 -18.41 60.71
C ASP A 714 23.37 -19.92 60.48
N ARG A 715 22.59 -20.74 61.16
CA ARG A 715 22.64 -22.20 61.13
C ARG A 715 21.47 -22.77 60.33
N ILE A 716 21.79 -23.62 59.35
CA ILE A 716 20.79 -24.44 58.65
C ILE A 716 20.51 -25.68 59.52
N ARG A 717 19.26 -25.95 59.84
CA ARG A 717 18.79 -27.18 60.45
C ARG A 717 18.13 -28.05 59.41
N HIS A 718 18.30 -29.36 59.54
CA HIS A 718 17.75 -30.36 58.66
C HIS A 718 17.12 -31.46 59.49
N GLU A 719 15.81 -31.69 59.33
CA GLU A 719 15.04 -32.73 59.96
C GLU A 719 14.66 -33.79 58.93
N THR A 720 15.11 -35.00 59.12
CA THR A 720 14.86 -36.09 58.17
C THR A 720 13.80 -37.07 58.66
N ASP A 721 13.57 -37.17 60.01
CA ASP A 721 12.46 -37.96 60.53
C ASP A 721 11.23 -37.06 60.74
N LEU A 722 10.37 -37.07 59.72
CA LEU A 722 9.17 -36.25 59.68
C LEU A 722 7.91 -37.00 60.17
N THR A 723 8.03 -38.22 60.65
CA THR A 723 6.90 -39.10 61.02
C THR A 723 5.92 -38.45 61.99
N SER A 724 6.40 -37.64 62.99
CA SER A 724 5.57 -36.97 63.96
C SER A 724 4.66 -35.87 63.42
N TRP A 725 4.90 -35.37 62.23
CA TRP A 725 4.15 -34.32 61.58
C TRP A 725 3.35 -34.81 60.35
N CYS A 726 3.57 -36.07 59.93
CA CYS A 726 2.80 -36.66 58.84
C CYS A 726 1.37 -36.96 59.34
N GLY A 727 0.38 -36.56 58.53
CA GLY A 727 -1.03 -36.78 58.85
C GLY A 727 -1.92 -36.64 57.61
N LYS A 728 -3.22 -36.74 57.80
CA LYS A 728 -4.20 -36.50 56.75
C LYS A 728 -4.40 -34.99 56.53
N ARG A 729 -4.61 -34.59 55.30
CA ARG A 729 -4.97 -33.21 54.99
C ARG A 729 -6.12 -32.71 55.86
N ALA A 730 -6.14 -31.42 56.18
CA ALA A 730 -7.11 -30.79 57.06
C ALA A 730 -7.05 -31.22 58.54
N ALA A 731 -6.00 -31.91 58.97
CA ALA A 731 -5.74 -32.09 60.42
C ALA A 731 -5.23 -30.82 61.07
N ALA A 732 -5.18 -30.78 62.44
CA ALA A 732 -4.70 -29.62 63.19
C ALA A 732 -3.17 -29.48 63.21
N GLY A 733 -2.44 -30.55 62.88
CA GLY A 733 -0.97 -30.61 62.97
C GLY A 733 -0.42 -30.71 64.42
N SER A 734 0.91 -30.86 64.45
CA SER A 734 1.67 -31.01 65.72
C SER A 734 2.62 -29.81 65.97
N PRO A 735 3.10 -29.54 67.17
CA PRO A 735 4.14 -28.55 67.41
C PRO A 735 5.36 -28.79 66.51
N PRO A 736 5.97 -27.76 65.88
CA PRO A 736 7.08 -27.94 64.90
C PRO A 736 8.35 -28.39 65.63
N PRO A 737 9.37 -28.83 64.90
CA PRO A 737 10.66 -29.22 65.50
C PRO A 737 11.29 -28.12 66.37
N PHE A 738 12.12 -28.54 67.34
CA PHE A 738 12.85 -27.58 68.15
C PHE A 738 13.75 -26.66 67.27
N GLY A 739 13.66 -25.34 67.56
CA GLY A 739 14.41 -24.34 66.74
C GLY A 739 13.78 -23.95 65.41
N PHE A 740 12.51 -24.31 65.14
CA PHE A 740 11.77 -23.82 63.99
C PHE A 740 11.54 -22.29 64.09
N PRO A 741 11.67 -21.50 63.08
CA PRO A 741 11.70 -20.03 63.12
C PRO A 741 10.46 -19.38 63.71
N LYS A 742 10.64 -18.11 64.13
CA LYS A 742 9.59 -17.20 64.60
C LYS A 742 9.71 -15.91 63.76
N PRO A 743 8.73 -15.54 62.86
CA PRO A 743 7.49 -16.27 62.60
C PRO A 743 7.75 -17.62 61.87
N PRO A 744 6.81 -18.60 61.99
CA PRO A 744 6.99 -19.92 61.46
C PRO A 744 6.92 -19.86 59.89
N LYS A 745 8.08 -19.95 59.23
CA LYS A 745 8.22 -19.94 57.76
C LYS A 745 9.24 -21.00 57.33
N PHE A 746 9.01 -21.56 56.18
CA PHE A 746 9.99 -22.39 55.47
C PHE A 746 10.95 -21.50 54.72
N ASP A 747 12.19 -21.92 54.59
CA ASP A 747 13.19 -21.22 53.79
C ASP A 747 13.21 -21.87 52.39
N ALA A 748 12.52 -21.25 51.46
CA ALA A 748 12.37 -21.76 50.09
C ALA A 748 13.67 -21.74 49.28
N GLY A 749 14.75 -21.20 49.79
CA GLY A 749 16.07 -21.13 49.13
C GLY A 749 17.07 -22.21 49.57
N LEU A 750 16.65 -23.20 50.37
CA LEU A 750 17.54 -24.24 50.93
C LEU A 750 17.37 -25.62 50.29
N ASP A 751 16.52 -25.76 49.25
CA ASP A 751 16.29 -27.03 48.54
C ASP A 751 17.19 -27.23 47.34
#